data_926d2dabdd6c6449aed24b9ffd6c4e7b
#
_entry.id   926d2dabdd6c6449aed24b9ffd6c4e7b
#
_cell.length_a   1.000
_cell.length_b   1.000
_cell.length_c   1.000
_cell.angle_alpha   90.00
_cell.angle_beta   90.00
_cell.angle_gamma   90.00
#
_symmetry.space_group_name_H-M   'P 1'
#
loop_
_entity.id
_entity.type
_entity.pdbx_description
1 polymer ?
#
loop_
_entity_poly.entity_id
_entity_poly.type
_entity_poly.pdbx_seq_one_letter_code
_entity_poly.pdbx_strand_id
1 'polypeptide(L)'
;MAGLFLCIFLILAAVLFTKKKSTDIFTMAEASKMLAYAATDFKTSETDDTGKYWYSGYVNAVSEAGLLKIKKPEAKVRFKDTYALAKKLEVPETVLAELQNSAKAMTKQEFLDVFMQLLPYMQNGEQVVKMQAGIAGTPATLKQAGEWEAYTTKGTYRFTGIVLDDKIDKTVTIYTCGKEILAVEDTVENLVEYKNIWIKSSTDTTVETNVYGADRIFKIPGLTAPVENVLADLKVENGSVTQINTKTDTITGMVQAVTKDYVEVQGYGKVALDDAFMIYDIYNGFAVKTYQDIIVGYSLQDFIVAEGKICGAVISKPLNVQNIRVILKNTGFKSIFHENVRLTCSKSFMVSTNEQQTRYNAGDVFELTPDNELLLQGRVTVTPDNGGEISILSVMRSQGVPSYEGSIELAAADDGIVIVNDVPVESYLKRVVPSEMPASFAVEALKVQAVCARSYAYKHLENGAYSEYGAHVDDSTMYQVYNNTSEQSSSNEAIQNTRGQILTYNGEVVQTYYYSTSCGVTTDVSIWGSDSSSYPYFVSRFVSRSQKELDLTDEAAFEAFITSKDENDYDAGYALYRWELQADITALSNSFNAKLYEKYLSAPSKILTQQADGSFQSQKITDIGTITSVTVNERAAGGAVKSVTVCGSAATVRIDSESCIRGLFGMTDAEMTTNTGTTKMASLPSTFCIFKPVYEKGSLSGYRIIGGGYGHGIGMSQNAVNEMVKDTMNYQQILQFFYPGTAIEQK
;
A
#
# COMPACT_ATOMS: atom_id res chain seq x y z
N MET A 1 17.06 16.05 74.32
CA MET A 1 15.82 16.00 73.48
C MET A 1 16.07 16.18 71.98
N ALA A 2 17.13 16.82 71.50
CA ALA A 2 17.44 16.98 70.09
C ALA A 2 17.89 15.71 69.35
N GLY A 3 18.55 14.79 70.02
CA GLY A 3 19.04 13.54 69.40
C GLY A 3 17.96 12.48 69.15
N LEU A 4 16.87 12.50 69.93
CA LEU A 4 15.77 11.55 69.78
C LEU A 4 14.83 11.93 68.59
N PHE A 5 14.73 13.22 68.28
CA PHE A 5 13.97 13.70 67.11
C PHE A 5 14.68 13.41 65.79
N LEU A 6 16.01 13.45 65.76
CA LEU A 6 16.80 13.15 64.52
C LEU A 6 16.75 11.67 64.18
N CYS A 7 16.79 10.77 65.16
CA CYS A 7 16.62 9.33 64.93
C CYS A 7 15.22 8.93 64.50
N ILE A 8 14.17 9.60 65.03
CA ILE A 8 12.78 9.34 64.59
C ILE A 8 12.55 9.85 63.20
N PHE A 9 13.14 11.00 62.77
CA PHE A 9 13.07 11.52 61.42
C PHE A 9 13.84 10.65 60.41
N LEU A 10 14.98 10.12 60.78
CA LEU A 10 15.75 9.18 59.94
C LEU A 10 15.09 7.80 59.82
N ILE A 11 14.41 7.33 60.90
CA ILE A 11 13.63 6.08 60.84
C ILE A 11 12.34 6.28 60.04
N LEU A 12 11.62 7.43 60.15
CA LEU A 12 10.48 7.77 59.33
C LEU A 12 10.87 7.98 57.85
N ALA A 13 12.01 8.62 57.54
CA ALA A 13 12.53 8.76 56.22
C ALA A 13 12.94 7.39 55.63
N ALA A 14 13.62 6.54 56.42
CA ALA A 14 13.97 5.17 56.02
C ALA A 14 12.71 4.29 55.83
N VAL A 15 11.66 4.45 56.63
CA VAL A 15 10.38 3.74 56.50
C VAL A 15 9.56 4.29 55.30
N LEU A 16 9.65 5.58 54.98
CA LEU A 16 9.06 6.16 53.78
C LEU A 16 9.81 5.77 52.49
N PHE A 17 11.16 5.63 52.55
CA PHE A 17 11.95 5.14 51.42
C PHE A 17 11.84 3.61 51.21
N THR A 18 11.53 2.83 52.26
CA THR A 18 11.37 1.38 52.14
C THR A 18 9.93 0.95 51.75
N LYS A 19 8.96 1.84 51.82
CA LYS A 19 7.56 1.56 51.38
C LYS A 19 7.27 1.72 49.89
N LYS A 20 8.26 2.16 49.08
CA LYS A 20 8.11 2.33 47.64
C LYS A 20 8.55 1.12 46.83
N LYS A 21 8.78 -0.05 47.43
CA LYS A 21 9.26 -1.29 46.77
C LYS A 21 8.21 -2.41 46.69
N SER A 22 6.92 -2.16 46.84
CA SER A 22 5.95 -3.28 46.94
C SER A 22 4.82 -3.32 45.91
N THR A 23 4.84 -2.53 44.82
CA THR A 23 3.75 -2.52 43.84
C THR A 23 4.16 -2.95 42.42
N ASP A 24 5.39 -3.39 42.22
CA ASP A 24 5.92 -3.76 40.92
C ASP A 24 5.80 -5.28 40.64
N ILE A 25 4.54 -5.75 40.70
CA ILE A 25 4.23 -7.16 40.53
C ILE A 25 3.70 -7.34 39.12
N PHE A 26 4.37 -8.19 38.35
CA PHE A 26 3.95 -8.55 37.01
C PHE A 26 2.87 -9.65 37.04
N THR A 27 1.75 -9.43 36.33
CA THR A 27 0.60 -10.31 36.32
C THR A 27 0.65 -11.32 35.16
N MET A 28 -0.12 -12.38 35.27
CA MET A 28 -0.30 -13.33 34.17
C MET A 28 -0.98 -12.70 32.96
N ALA A 29 -1.83 -11.67 33.15
CA ALA A 29 -2.45 -10.90 32.08
C ALA A 29 -1.41 -10.13 31.27
N GLU A 30 -0.49 -9.41 31.92
CA GLU A 30 0.59 -8.67 31.28
C GLU A 30 1.58 -9.62 30.57
N ALA A 31 1.94 -10.74 31.20
CA ALA A 31 2.74 -11.78 30.58
C ALA A 31 2.06 -12.37 29.34
N SER A 32 0.74 -12.59 29.40
CA SER A 32 -0.02 -13.12 28.26
C SER A 32 0.01 -12.20 27.07
N LYS A 33 -0.07 -10.87 27.27
CA LYS A 33 0.07 -9.92 26.17
C LYS A 33 1.42 -10.08 25.46
N MET A 34 2.51 -10.12 26.19
CA MET A 34 3.84 -10.28 25.62
C MET A 34 4.01 -11.61 24.89
N LEU A 35 3.52 -12.70 25.48
CA LEU A 35 3.62 -14.04 24.90
C LEU A 35 2.69 -14.23 23.69
N ALA A 36 1.50 -13.63 23.69
CA ALA A 36 0.59 -13.69 22.55
C ALA A 36 1.26 -13.14 21.29
N TYR A 37 1.90 -11.97 21.38
CA TYR A 37 2.62 -11.37 20.25
C TYR A 37 3.92 -12.10 19.89
N ALA A 38 4.68 -12.53 20.88
CA ALA A 38 6.00 -13.11 20.63
C ALA A 38 5.98 -14.60 20.25
N ALA A 39 4.98 -15.37 20.70
CA ALA A 39 5.02 -16.84 20.65
C ALA A 39 3.76 -17.48 20.07
N THR A 40 2.84 -16.71 19.50
CA THR A 40 1.61 -17.23 18.84
C THR A 40 1.30 -16.45 17.56
N ASP A 41 0.36 -16.93 16.76
CA ASP A 41 -0.15 -16.24 15.55
C ASP A 41 -1.20 -15.17 15.87
N PHE A 42 -1.14 -14.60 17.07
CA PHE A 42 -2.11 -13.61 17.54
C PHE A 42 -2.19 -12.39 16.62
N LYS A 43 -3.41 -11.99 16.25
CA LYS A 43 -3.69 -10.80 15.45
C LYS A 43 -4.47 -9.76 16.26
N THR A 44 -4.14 -8.50 16.09
CA THR A 44 -4.74 -7.38 16.84
C THR A 44 -6.26 -7.28 16.68
N SER A 45 -6.81 -7.74 15.54
CA SER A 45 -8.27 -7.82 15.30
C SER A 45 -9.01 -8.79 16.24
N GLU A 46 -8.30 -9.68 16.93
CA GLU A 46 -8.89 -10.65 17.85
C GLU A 46 -9.15 -10.07 19.25
N THR A 47 -8.72 -8.82 19.53
CA THR A 47 -8.94 -8.16 20.82
C THR A 47 -10.29 -7.47 20.94
N ASP A 48 -10.92 -7.10 19.81
CA ASP A 48 -12.07 -6.17 19.82
C ASP A 48 -13.43 -6.82 20.10
N ASP A 49 -13.55 -8.18 20.10
CA ASP A 49 -14.88 -8.79 20.09
C ASP A 49 -15.16 -9.91 21.12
N THR A 50 -14.21 -10.31 21.99
CA THR A 50 -14.39 -11.55 22.75
C THR A 50 -14.35 -11.45 24.27
N GLY A 51 -14.21 -10.27 24.87
CA GLY A 51 -14.09 -10.27 26.34
C GLY A 51 -14.36 -8.98 27.08
N LYS A 52 -14.87 -9.15 28.29
CA LYS A 52 -15.14 -8.10 29.27
C LYS A 52 -13.87 -7.34 29.75
N TYR A 53 -12.67 -7.88 29.45
CA TYR A 53 -11.40 -7.37 29.98
C TYR A 53 -10.36 -7.20 28.86
N TRP A 54 -9.53 -6.18 28.94
CA TRP A 54 -8.49 -5.85 27.95
C TRP A 54 -7.53 -7.02 27.64
N TYR A 55 -7.36 -7.97 28.54
CA TYR A 55 -6.44 -9.11 28.42
C TYR A 55 -7.10 -10.39 27.87
N SER A 56 -8.40 -10.41 27.63
CA SER A 56 -9.14 -11.64 27.32
C SER A 56 -8.58 -12.37 26.09
N GLY A 57 -8.38 -11.67 24.98
CA GLY A 57 -7.82 -12.22 23.76
C GLY A 57 -6.41 -12.80 23.94
N TYR A 58 -5.55 -12.07 24.65
CA TYR A 58 -4.17 -12.51 24.91
C TYR A 58 -4.11 -13.79 25.77
N VAL A 59 -4.94 -13.84 26.82
CA VAL A 59 -5.02 -15.00 27.71
C VAL A 59 -5.53 -16.23 26.96
N ASN A 60 -6.52 -16.07 26.08
CA ASN A 60 -7.04 -17.15 25.24
C ASN A 60 -5.95 -17.67 24.29
N ALA A 61 -5.31 -16.78 23.51
CA ALA A 61 -4.27 -17.18 22.57
C ALA A 61 -3.12 -17.98 23.22
N VAL A 62 -2.63 -17.50 24.39
CA VAL A 62 -1.56 -18.17 25.15
C VAL A 62 -2.01 -19.53 25.73
N SER A 63 -3.28 -19.61 26.13
CA SER A 63 -3.84 -20.85 26.70
C SER A 63 -4.11 -21.89 25.62
N GLU A 64 -4.64 -21.49 24.46
CA GLU A 64 -4.89 -22.34 23.30
C GLU A 64 -3.58 -22.87 22.69
N ALA A 65 -2.56 -22.02 22.61
CA ALA A 65 -1.21 -22.43 22.23
C ALA A 65 -0.52 -23.34 23.28
N GLY A 66 -1.15 -23.57 24.42
CA GLY A 66 -0.62 -24.44 25.48
C GLY A 66 0.63 -23.93 26.19
N LEU A 67 0.99 -22.64 26.00
CA LEU A 67 2.20 -22.05 26.54
C LEU A 67 2.16 -21.90 28.07
N LEU A 68 1.04 -21.36 28.59
CA LEU A 68 0.81 -21.23 30.04
C LEU A 68 -0.61 -21.67 30.41
N LYS A 69 -0.76 -22.23 31.63
CA LYS A 69 -2.09 -22.53 32.24
C LYS A 69 -2.56 -21.37 33.09
N ILE A 70 -3.42 -20.52 32.52
CA ILE A 70 -3.87 -19.29 33.19
C ILE A 70 -5.27 -19.48 33.78
N LYS A 71 -5.36 -19.66 35.11
CA LYS A 71 -6.65 -19.76 35.84
C LYS A 71 -7.11 -18.43 36.43
N LYS A 72 -6.18 -17.52 36.71
CA LYS A 72 -6.43 -16.19 37.30
C LYS A 72 -5.50 -15.20 36.62
N PRO A 73 -5.99 -14.43 35.64
CA PRO A 73 -5.15 -13.46 34.87
C PRO A 73 -4.48 -12.38 35.75
N GLU A 74 -5.13 -11.96 36.81
CA GLU A 74 -4.59 -10.98 37.76
C GLU A 74 -3.59 -11.57 38.75
N ALA A 75 -3.36 -12.90 38.75
CA ALA A 75 -2.36 -13.51 39.59
C ALA A 75 -0.94 -13.16 39.13
N LYS A 76 -0.02 -13.12 40.11
CA LYS A 76 1.40 -12.85 39.88
C LYS A 76 2.05 -13.96 39.08
N VAL A 77 2.88 -13.61 38.10
CA VAL A 77 3.80 -14.55 37.45
C VAL A 77 4.84 -15.02 38.47
N ARG A 78 5.21 -16.30 38.43
CA ARG A 78 6.20 -16.91 39.32
C ARG A 78 7.35 -17.52 38.49
N PHE A 79 8.53 -17.65 39.06
CA PHE A 79 9.67 -18.28 38.39
C PHE A 79 9.37 -19.67 37.84
N LYS A 80 8.58 -20.48 38.55
CA LYS A 80 8.15 -21.80 38.03
C LYS A 80 7.28 -21.71 36.76
N ASP A 81 6.54 -20.61 36.55
CA ASP A 81 5.68 -20.43 35.40
C ASP A 81 6.55 -20.16 34.16
N THR A 82 7.59 -19.32 34.28
CA THR A 82 8.57 -19.07 33.21
C THR A 82 9.46 -20.27 32.94
N TYR A 83 9.80 -21.06 33.97
CA TYR A 83 10.51 -22.30 33.80
C TYR A 83 9.67 -23.35 33.03
N ALA A 84 8.38 -23.44 33.32
CA ALA A 84 7.45 -24.29 32.58
C ALA A 84 7.29 -23.82 31.12
N LEU A 85 7.23 -22.50 30.89
CA LEU A 85 7.23 -21.92 29.56
C LEU A 85 8.50 -22.29 28.78
N ALA A 86 9.68 -22.13 29.38
CA ALA A 86 10.96 -22.47 28.76
C ALA A 86 11.00 -23.94 28.29
N LYS A 87 10.46 -24.86 29.11
CA LYS A 87 10.31 -26.27 28.71
C LYS A 87 9.37 -26.47 27.52
N LYS A 88 8.30 -25.66 27.41
CA LYS A 88 7.37 -25.70 26.28
C LYS A 88 7.98 -25.16 24.99
N LEU A 89 8.84 -24.18 25.11
CA LEU A 89 9.61 -23.59 24.00
C LEU A 89 10.83 -24.47 23.62
N GLU A 90 11.04 -25.62 24.29
CA GLU A 90 12.13 -26.56 24.02
C GLU A 90 13.51 -25.89 24.04
N VAL A 91 13.74 -24.94 24.98
CA VAL A 91 15.01 -24.27 25.07
C VAL A 91 16.14 -25.25 25.47
N PRO A 92 17.41 -25.00 25.05
CA PRO A 92 18.54 -25.85 25.44
C PRO A 92 18.70 -25.99 26.95
N GLU A 93 19.19 -27.14 27.42
CA GLU A 93 19.43 -27.44 28.84
C GLU A 93 20.36 -26.41 29.51
N THR A 94 21.28 -25.80 28.77
CA THR A 94 22.15 -24.71 29.27
C THR A 94 21.36 -23.48 29.67
N VAL A 95 20.35 -23.09 28.87
CA VAL A 95 19.45 -21.96 29.17
C VAL A 95 18.49 -22.33 30.30
N LEU A 96 17.94 -23.56 30.26
CA LEU A 96 17.03 -24.04 31.30
C LEU A 96 17.68 -24.10 32.66
N ALA A 97 18.97 -24.46 32.74
CA ALA A 97 19.74 -24.52 33.99
C ALA A 97 19.97 -23.16 34.66
N GLU A 98 19.94 -22.06 33.90
CA GLU A 98 20.05 -20.69 34.40
C GLU A 98 18.75 -20.16 34.99
N LEU A 99 17.59 -20.79 34.65
CA LEU A 99 16.27 -20.34 35.07
C LEU A 99 15.89 -20.88 36.44
N GLN A 100 15.35 -20.02 37.29
CA GLN A 100 14.84 -20.43 38.60
C GLN A 100 13.55 -21.20 38.47
N ASN A 101 13.43 -22.31 39.22
CA ASN A 101 12.18 -23.07 39.35
C ASN A 101 11.65 -22.96 40.78
N SER A 102 11.03 -21.83 41.11
CA SER A 102 10.51 -21.55 42.45
C SER A 102 9.10 -20.98 42.42
N ALA A 103 8.38 -21.13 43.52
CA ALA A 103 7.02 -20.57 43.69
C ALA A 103 7.04 -19.04 44.03
N LYS A 104 8.21 -18.42 44.14
CA LYS A 104 8.37 -16.98 44.37
C LYS A 104 7.76 -16.20 43.21
N ALA A 105 7.03 -15.13 43.49
CA ALA A 105 6.54 -14.20 42.48
C ALA A 105 7.70 -13.38 41.88
N MET A 106 7.61 -13.14 40.60
CA MET A 106 8.56 -12.30 39.86
C MET A 106 8.18 -10.83 39.98
N THR A 107 9.18 -9.96 40.04
CA THR A 107 9.03 -8.54 39.71
C THR A 107 8.91 -8.40 38.19
N LYS A 108 8.45 -7.23 37.73
CA LYS A 108 8.38 -6.90 36.31
C LYS A 108 9.76 -7.03 35.62
N GLN A 109 10.81 -6.48 36.24
CA GLN A 109 12.16 -6.54 35.69
C GLN A 109 12.66 -7.98 35.58
N GLU A 110 12.48 -8.79 36.65
CA GLU A 110 12.87 -10.22 36.62
C GLU A 110 12.14 -10.98 35.49
N PHE A 111 10.86 -10.66 35.22
CA PHE A 111 10.14 -11.26 34.09
C PHE A 111 10.67 -10.78 32.74
N LEU A 112 10.89 -9.47 32.56
CA LEU A 112 11.41 -8.90 31.31
C LEU A 112 12.80 -9.50 30.97
N ASP A 113 13.67 -9.67 31.96
CA ASP A 113 14.99 -10.26 31.79
C ASP A 113 14.89 -11.71 31.30
N VAL A 114 14.01 -12.53 31.92
CA VAL A 114 13.77 -13.92 31.49
C VAL A 114 13.09 -13.96 30.11
N PHE A 115 12.12 -13.08 29.87
CA PHE A 115 11.44 -12.99 28.58
C PHE A 115 12.43 -12.74 27.44
N MET A 116 13.39 -11.80 27.62
CA MET A 116 14.42 -11.52 26.62
C MET A 116 15.37 -12.71 26.39
N GLN A 117 15.66 -13.51 27.42
CA GLN A 117 16.42 -14.76 27.27
C GLN A 117 15.68 -15.83 26.47
N LEU A 118 14.35 -15.88 26.60
CA LEU A 118 13.51 -16.85 25.91
C LEU A 118 13.08 -16.41 24.50
N LEU A 119 13.21 -15.14 24.18
CA LEU A 119 12.75 -14.54 22.93
C LEU A 119 13.30 -15.24 21.66
N PRO A 120 14.60 -15.65 21.56
CA PRO A 120 15.13 -16.36 20.40
C PRO A 120 14.46 -17.73 20.13
N TYR A 121 13.72 -18.27 21.09
CA TYR A 121 13.02 -19.56 20.99
C TYR A 121 11.53 -19.41 20.76
N MET A 122 11.03 -18.17 20.58
CA MET A 122 9.63 -17.85 20.30
C MET A 122 9.44 -17.63 18.80
N GLN A 123 8.29 -18.07 18.28
CA GLN A 123 7.94 -18.05 16.86
C GLN A 123 8.12 -16.66 16.20
N ASN A 124 7.73 -15.58 16.89
CA ASN A 124 7.80 -14.20 16.43
C ASN A 124 8.76 -13.35 17.28
N GLY A 125 9.71 -14.01 17.98
CA GLY A 125 10.61 -13.33 18.91
C GLY A 125 11.44 -12.22 18.25
N GLU A 126 11.86 -12.41 17.00
CA GLU A 126 12.60 -11.41 16.22
C GLU A 126 11.83 -10.12 15.93
N GLN A 127 10.49 -10.15 16.01
CA GLN A 127 9.63 -8.98 15.81
C GLN A 127 9.51 -8.12 17.07
N VAL A 128 9.97 -8.61 18.22
CA VAL A 128 9.95 -7.86 19.49
C VAL A 128 11.18 -6.97 19.59
N VAL A 129 10.94 -5.66 19.68
CA VAL A 129 12.00 -4.65 19.74
C VAL A 129 12.00 -3.96 21.11
N LYS A 130 13.16 -3.93 21.76
CA LYS A 130 13.42 -3.12 22.96
C LYS A 130 14.07 -1.81 22.56
N MET A 131 13.47 -0.66 22.90
CA MET A 131 14.00 0.66 22.55
C MET A 131 13.67 1.73 23.60
N GLN A 132 14.42 2.82 23.58
CA GLN A 132 14.06 4.04 24.32
C GLN A 132 13.14 4.92 23.49
N ALA A 133 12.09 5.46 24.12
CA ALA A 133 11.15 6.37 23.51
C ALA A 133 10.70 7.45 24.51
N GLY A 134 10.64 8.70 24.08
CA GLY A 134 9.96 9.77 24.78
C GLY A 134 8.45 9.68 24.58
N ILE A 135 7.66 9.77 25.61
CA ILE A 135 6.18 9.76 25.50
C ILE A 135 5.70 11.20 25.30
N ALA A 136 5.17 11.50 24.13
CA ALA A 136 4.70 12.84 23.77
C ALA A 136 3.25 13.09 24.18
N GLY A 137 2.41 12.04 24.29
CA GLY A 137 1.03 12.18 24.74
C GLY A 137 0.24 10.88 24.66
N THR A 138 -0.87 10.85 25.39
CA THR A 138 -1.86 9.78 25.49
C THR A 138 -3.25 10.39 25.41
N PRO A 139 -4.37 9.61 25.38
CA PRO A 139 -5.73 10.15 25.44
C PRO A 139 -6.01 11.07 26.65
N ALA A 140 -5.24 10.94 27.72
CA ALA A 140 -5.34 11.83 28.89
C ALA A 140 -4.92 13.28 28.59
N THR A 141 -4.06 13.49 27.57
CA THR A 141 -3.54 14.83 27.21
C THR A 141 -3.91 15.25 25.79
N LEU A 142 -4.31 14.33 24.92
CA LEU A 142 -4.56 14.56 23.49
C LEU A 142 -5.98 14.11 23.14
N LYS A 143 -6.87 15.06 22.83
CA LYS A 143 -8.26 14.76 22.45
C LYS A 143 -8.40 13.97 21.15
N GLN A 144 -7.43 14.06 20.25
CA GLN A 144 -7.40 13.35 18.97
C GLN A 144 -6.88 11.91 19.08
N ALA A 145 -6.25 11.54 20.21
CA ALA A 145 -5.72 10.19 20.39
C ALA A 145 -6.85 9.17 20.56
N GLY A 146 -6.73 8.03 19.91
CA GLY A 146 -7.62 6.88 20.12
C GLY A 146 -7.49 6.30 21.54
N GLU A 147 -8.45 5.51 21.98
CA GLU A 147 -8.58 5.02 23.38
C GLU A 147 -7.28 4.43 23.96
N TRP A 148 -6.50 3.74 23.17
CA TRP A 148 -5.23 3.10 23.57
C TRP A 148 -4.06 3.56 22.70
N GLU A 149 -4.01 4.83 22.33
CA GLU A 149 -3.01 5.38 21.43
C GLU A 149 -2.04 6.32 22.14
N ALA A 150 -0.74 6.06 22.00
CA ALA A 150 0.33 6.88 22.51
C ALA A 150 1.18 7.46 21.38
N TYR A 151 1.42 8.76 21.43
CA TYR A 151 2.37 9.46 20.57
C TYR A 151 3.74 9.45 21.23
N THR A 152 4.76 9.01 20.50
CA THR A 152 6.12 8.88 21.03
C THR A 152 7.17 9.44 20.08
N THR A 153 8.40 9.63 20.55
CA THR A 153 9.54 10.01 19.69
C THR A 153 9.93 8.93 18.66
N LYS A 154 9.29 7.76 18.70
CA LYS A 154 9.51 6.62 17.77
C LYS A 154 8.28 6.30 16.93
N GLY A 155 7.28 7.20 16.92
CA GLY A 155 6.02 7.05 16.22
C GLY A 155 4.84 6.80 17.14
N THR A 156 3.70 6.52 16.52
CA THR A 156 2.44 6.23 17.24
C THR A 156 2.31 4.74 17.50
N TYR A 157 1.95 4.37 18.74
CA TYR A 157 1.79 2.99 19.18
C TYR A 157 0.50 2.82 19.95
N ARG A 158 -0.08 1.63 19.93
CA ARG A 158 -1.10 1.20 20.89
C ARG A 158 -0.42 0.75 22.19
N PHE A 159 -1.11 0.93 23.33
CA PHE A 159 -0.59 0.55 24.65
C PHE A 159 -1.62 -0.17 25.51
N THR A 160 -2.43 -1.03 24.91
CA THR A 160 -3.55 -1.73 25.56
C THR A 160 -3.15 -2.35 26.90
N GLY A 161 -3.84 -1.98 27.98
CA GLY A 161 -3.61 -2.49 29.35
C GLY A 161 -2.35 -1.98 30.05
N ILE A 162 -1.69 -0.96 29.54
CA ILE A 162 -0.50 -0.33 30.12
C ILE A 162 -0.87 1.09 30.59
N VAL A 163 -0.25 1.57 31.67
CA VAL A 163 -0.39 2.95 32.13
C VAL A 163 0.80 3.76 31.63
N LEU A 164 0.54 4.80 30.82
CA LEU A 164 1.54 5.71 30.26
C LEU A 164 1.35 7.18 30.66
N ASP A 165 0.24 7.54 31.27
CA ASP A 165 -0.07 8.95 31.55
C ASP A 165 0.94 9.62 32.50
N ASP A 166 1.49 8.87 33.45
CA ASP A 166 2.55 9.33 34.34
C ASP A 166 3.95 9.37 33.69
N LYS A 167 4.07 8.91 32.45
CA LYS A 167 5.31 8.85 31.65
C LYS A 167 5.37 9.97 30.59
N ILE A 168 4.33 10.78 30.46
CA ILE A 168 4.32 11.90 29.48
C ILE A 168 5.49 12.86 29.80
N ASP A 169 6.14 13.35 28.73
CA ASP A 169 7.36 14.18 28.77
C ASP A 169 8.56 13.51 29.46
N LYS A 170 8.61 12.18 29.42
CA LYS A 170 9.71 11.39 29.94
C LYS A 170 10.21 10.39 28.90
N THR A 171 11.50 10.07 28.96
CA THR A 171 12.09 8.99 28.17
C THR A 171 11.99 7.69 28.97
N VAL A 172 11.41 6.66 28.35
CA VAL A 172 11.20 5.34 28.93
C VAL A 172 11.75 4.27 28.00
N THR A 173 12.09 3.10 28.55
CA THR A 173 12.37 1.90 27.75
C THR A 173 11.06 1.14 27.50
N ILE A 174 10.73 0.94 26.23
CA ILE A 174 9.53 0.20 25.79
C ILE A 174 9.93 -1.09 25.06
N TYR A 175 9.06 -2.10 25.16
CA TYR A 175 9.10 -3.33 24.37
C TYR A 175 7.93 -3.28 23.41
N THR A 176 8.16 -3.44 22.10
CA THR A 176 7.12 -3.34 21.07
C THR A 176 7.11 -4.57 20.18
N CYS A 177 5.97 -4.89 19.62
CA CYS A 177 5.83 -5.77 18.46
C CYS A 177 4.90 -5.08 17.46
N GLY A 178 5.42 -4.79 16.25
CA GLY A 178 4.71 -3.95 15.30
C GLY A 178 4.37 -2.58 15.92
N LYS A 179 3.08 -2.24 15.94
CA LYS A 179 2.56 -0.96 16.50
C LYS A 179 2.00 -1.09 17.92
N GLU A 180 2.26 -2.18 18.63
CA GLU A 180 1.79 -2.37 20.01
C GLU A 180 2.96 -2.29 20.99
N ILE A 181 2.81 -1.51 22.09
CA ILE A 181 3.71 -1.53 23.26
C ILE A 181 3.31 -2.72 24.11
N LEU A 182 4.21 -3.65 24.29
CA LEU A 182 3.99 -4.87 25.09
C LEU A 182 4.28 -4.66 26.58
N ALA A 183 5.29 -3.87 26.88
CA ALA A 183 5.69 -3.51 28.25
C ALA A 183 6.51 -2.23 28.27
N VAL A 184 6.62 -1.61 29.45
CA VAL A 184 7.45 -0.42 29.71
C VAL A 184 8.29 -0.69 30.95
N GLU A 185 9.58 -0.43 30.92
CA GLU A 185 10.45 -0.47 32.12
C GLU A 185 10.18 0.73 33.04
N ASP A 186 10.40 0.54 34.35
CA ASP A 186 10.19 1.60 35.33
C ASP A 186 11.33 2.63 35.37
N THR A 187 12.46 2.35 34.73
CA THR A 187 13.57 3.30 34.62
C THR A 187 13.17 4.41 33.67
N VAL A 188 13.03 5.61 34.19
CA VAL A 188 12.50 6.78 33.47
C VAL A 188 13.46 7.95 33.71
N GLU A 189 13.85 8.58 32.60
CA GLU A 189 14.48 9.89 32.66
C GLU A 189 13.38 10.96 32.59
N ASN A 190 13.41 11.93 33.53
CA ASN A 190 12.48 13.08 33.54
C ASN A 190 12.86 14.13 32.47
N LEU A 191 13.43 13.68 31.38
CA LEU A 191 13.91 14.45 30.28
C LEU A 191 13.50 13.77 28.99
N VAL A 192 13.05 14.55 28.00
CA VAL A 192 12.83 14.10 26.64
C VAL A 192 13.35 15.15 25.66
N GLU A 193 13.92 14.70 24.56
CA GLU A 193 14.28 15.51 23.40
C GLU A 193 13.29 15.22 22.28
N TYR A 194 12.47 16.19 21.93
CA TYR A 194 11.58 16.15 20.77
C TYR A 194 12.30 16.76 19.58
N LYS A 195 12.66 15.93 18.60
CA LYS A 195 13.39 16.36 17.41
C LYS A 195 12.44 16.70 16.27
N ASN A 196 12.82 17.69 15.47
CA ASN A 196 12.15 18.03 14.24
C ASN A 196 10.64 18.32 14.40
N ILE A 197 10.25 18.98 15.50
CA ILE A 197 8.86 19.35 15.76
C ILE A 197 8.56 20.77 15.22
N TRP A 198 7.29 21.02 14.93
CA TRP A 198 6.84 22.33 14.45
C TRP A 198 6.43 23.25 15.59
N ILE A 199 7.09 24.37 15.73
CA ILE A 199 6.67 25.46 16.62
C ILE A 199 5.67 26.33 15.85
N LYS A 200 4.43 26.37 16.30
CA LYS A 200 3.36 27.20 15.74
C LYS A 200 3.50 28.63 16.16
N SER A 201 3.64 28.84 17.47
CA SER A 201 3.79 30.17 18.09
C SER A 201 4.46 30.06 19.46
N SER A 202 4.94 31.18 19.96
CA SER A 202 5.44 31.29 21.34
C SER A 202 5.12 32.63 21.97
N THR A 203 5.06 32.62 23.30
CA THR A 203 5.06 33.82 24.16
C THR A 203 6.33 33.81 25.00
N ASP A 204 6.46 34.78 25.89
CA ASP A 204 7.55 34.80 26.88
C ASP A 204 7.56 33.61 27.85
N THR A 205 6.42 32.95 28.04
CA THR A 205 6.23 31.87 29.06
C THR A 205 5.71 30.54 28.50
N THR A 206 5.29 30.50 27.21
CA THR A 206 4.73 29.29 26.58
C THR A 206 5.21 29.13 25.14
N VAL A 207 5.27 27.85 24.70
CA VAL A 207 5.53 27.46 23.33
C VAL A 207 4.41 26.52 22.88
N GLU A 208 3.69 26.91 21.83
CA GLU A 208 2.68 26.10 21.16
C GLU A 208 3.33 25.33 20.02
N THR A 209 3.19 24.01 20.02
CA THR A 209 3.89 23.12 19.10
C THR A 209 2.99 22.06 18.56
N ASN A 210 3.39 21.45 17.43
CA ASN A 210 2.95 20.11 17.04
C ASN A 210 4.11 19.13 17.22
N VAL A 211 3.92 18.15 18.10
CA VAL A 211 4.89 17.08 18.38
C VAL A 211 4.37 15.80 17.73
N TYR A 212 4.91 15.44 16.58
CA TYR A 212 4.58 14.21 15.82
C TYR A 212 3.07 14.01 15.57
N GLY A 213 2.36 15.09 15.24
CA GLY A 213 0.91 15.09 15.03
C GLY A 213 0.08 15.50 16.27
N ALA A 214 0.70 15.63 17.43
CA ALA A 214 0.05 16.03 18.68
C ALA A 214 0.25 17.52 18.97
N ASP A 215 -0.84 18.29 19.08
CA ASP A 215 -0.76 19.69 19.49
C ASP A 215 -0.48 19.79 20.99
N ARG A 216 0.59 20.47 21.35
CA ARG A 216 1.07 20.60 22.71
C ARG A 216 1.43 22.05 23.04
N ILE A 217 1.15 22.46 24.27
CA ILE A 217 1.63 23.74 24.82
C ILE A 217 2.55 23.43 26.00
N PHE A 218 3.80 23.86 25.87
CA PHE A 218 4.79 23.71 26.91
C PHE A 218 5.05 25.04 27.62
N LYS A 219 5.38 24.96 28.92
CA LYS A 219 5.91 26.09 29.66
C LYS A 219 7.38 26.31 29.30
N ILE A 220 7.82 27.56 29.31
CA ILE A 220 9.23 27.93 29.15
C ILE A 220 9.57 29.02 30.18
N PRO A 221 10.77 29.02 30.79
CA PRO A 221 11.13 29.99 31.84
C PRO A 221 11.38 31.42 31.35
N GLY A 222 11.19 31.70 30.09
CA GLY A 222 11.35 33.02 29.47
C GLY A 222 12.05 32.93 28.12
N LEU A 223 11.46 33.52 27.10
CA LEU A 223 12.05 33.69 25.77
C LEU A 223 12.50 35.14 25.60
N THR A 224 13.68 35.34 25.05
CA THR A 224 14.21 36.67 24.73
C THR A 224 13.60 37.26 23.46
N ALA A 225 13.07 36.38 22.58
CA ALA A 225 12.37 36.76 21.34
C ALA A 225 11.32 35.68 20.99
N PRO A 226 10.17 36.06 20.40
CA PRO A 226 9.19 35.10 19.91
C PRO A 226 9.78 34.16 18.85
N VAL A 227 9.34 32.90 18.89
CA VAL A 227 9.66 31.84 17.92
C VAL A 227 8.34 31.35 17.34
N GLU A 228 8.19 31.39 16.03
CA GLU A 228 6.95 30.95 15.36
C GLU A 228 7.22 30.39 13.97
N ASN A 229 6.35 29.49 13.52
CA ASN A 229 6.36 28.90 12.20
C ASN A 229 7.74 28.36 11.79
N VAL A 230 8.36 27.55 12.66
CA VAL A 230 9.72 27.03 12.46
C VAL A 230 9.87 25.61 12.97
N LEU A 231 10.71 24.83 12.28
CA LEU A 231 11.14 23.51 12.73
C LEU A 231 12.18 23.67 13.86
N ALA A 232 12.07 22.89 14.92
CA ALA A 232 13.00 22.95 16.03
C ALA A 232 13.16 21.59 16.75
N ASP A 233 14.27 21.47 17.48
CA ASP A 233 14.40 20.47 18.53
C ASP A 233 14.08 21.13 19.88
N LEU A 234 13.25 20.47 20.68
CA LEU A 234 12.90 20.90 22.03
C LEU A 234 13.47 19.93 23.07
N LYS A 235 14.16 20.45 24.04
CA LYS A 235 14.53 19.70 25.24
C LYS A 235 13.54 20.03 26.35
N VAL A 236 12.81 19.01 26.79
CA VAL A 236 11.76 19.14 27.82
C VAL A 236 12.18 18.40 29.07
N GLU A 237 12.22 19.08 30.19
CA GLU A 237 12.55 18.52 31.51
C GLU A 237 11.44 18.83 32.49
N ASN A 238 10.92 17.82 33.18
CA ASN A 238 9.80 17.95 34.10
C ASN A 238 8.57 18.72 33.51
N GLY A 239 8.29 18.50 32.22
CA GLY A 239 7.17 19.13 31.50
C GLY A 239 7.37 20.60 31.10
N SER A 240 8.59 21.13 31.24
CA SER A 240 8.95 22.50 30.82
C SER A 240 10.07 22.47 29.78
N VAL A 241 10.01 23.34 28.79
CA VAL A 241 11.07 23.50 27.79
C VAL A 241 12.28 24.16 28.45
N THR A 242 13.43 23.51 28.35
CA THR A 242 14.72 24.03 28.84
C THR A 242 15.63 24.54 27.72
N GLN A 243 15.38 24.06 26.47
CA GLN A 243 16.17 24.48 25.30
C GLN A 243 15.33 24.38 24.02
N ILE A 244 15.51 25.35 23.13
CA ILE A 244 14.95 25.37 21.77
C ILE A 244 16.12 25.53 20.79
N ASN A 245 16.25 24.60 19.84
CA ASN A 245 17.22 24.69 18.74
C ASN A 245 16.42 24.79 17.42
N THR A 246 16.30 25.98 16.88
CA THR A 246 15.59 26.21 15.60
C THR A 246 16.42 25.77 14.40
N LYS A 247 15.75 25.27 13.35
CA LYS A 247 16.34 24.87 12.07
C LYS A 247 15.70 25.70 10.95
N THR A 248 16.52 26.48 10.27
CA THR A 248 16.06 27.51 9.30
C THR A 248 16.64 27.35 7.90
N ASP A 249 17.71 26.58 7.74
CA ASP A 249 18.33 26.34 6.45
C ASP A 249 17.43 25.47 5.58
N THR A 250 17.19 25.87 4.35
CA THR A 250 16.27 25.17 3.44
C THR A 250 16.91 24.90 2.09
N ILE A 251 16.47 23.80 1.47
CA ILE A 251 16.71 23.51 0.06
C ILE A 251 15.37 23.32 -0.64
N THR A 252 15.29 23.79 -1.87
CA THR A 252 14.06 23.68 -2.70
C THR A 252 14.46 23.20 -4.09
N GLY A 253 13.74 22.24 -4.62
CA GLY A 253 13.95 21.70 -5.97
C GLY A 253 12.90 20.67 -6.32
N MET A 254 12.89 20.27 -7.58
CA MET A 254 12.05 19.15 -8.01
C MET A 254 12.54 17.86 -7.34
N VAL A 255 11.61 17.11 -6.75
CA VAL A 255 11.92 15.82 -6.16
C VAL A 255 12.08 14.78 -7.27
N GLN A 256 13.25 14.18 -7.36
CA GLN A 256 13.60 13.21 -8.40
C GLN A 256 13.48 11.75 -7.94
N ALA A 257 13.65 11.49 -6.64
CA ALA A 257 13.37 10.18 -6.04
C ALA A 257 13.17 10.30 -4.53
N VAL A 258 12.45 9.33 -3.95
CA VAL A 258 12.20 9.25 -2.50
C VAL A 258 12.32 7.81 -2.04
N THR A 259 13.09 7.62 -0.99
CA THR A 259 13.17 6.36 -0.23
C THR A 259 12.99 6.66 1.26
N LYS A 260 12.96 5.64 2.08
CA LYS A 260 12.97 5.83 3.55
C LYS A 260 14.28 6.46 4.09
N ASP A 261 15.36 6.41 3.30
CA ASP A 261 16.69 6.79 3.74
C ASP A 261 17.14 8.15 3.16
N TYR A 262 16.60 8.56 2.00
CA TYR A 262 16.96 9.81 1.33
C TYR A 262 15.86 10.36 0.44
N VAL A 263 15.97 11.65 0.12
CA VAL A 263 15.28 12.31 -0.99
C VAL A 263 16.33 12.79 -1.99
N GLU A 264 16.10 12.49 -3.28
CA GLU A 264 16.90 13.05 -4.36
C GLU A 264 16.24 14.35 -4.85
N VAL A 265 16.92 15.47 -4.65
CA VAL A 265 16.43 16.81 -4.99
C VAL A 265 17.26 17.37 -6.13
N GLN A 266 16.60 17.84 -7.18
CA GLN A 266 17.28 18.43 -8.34
C GLN A 266 18.22 19.58 -7.93
N GLY A 267 19.47 19.48 -8.36
CA GLY A 267 20.53 20.44 -8.03
C GLY A 267 21.28 20.15 -6.73
N TYR A 268 20.77 19.21 -5.89
CA TYR A 268 21.39 18.80 -4.62
C TYR A 268 21.76 17.34 -4.58
N GLY A 269 21.19 16.51 -5.49
CA GLY A 269 21.37 15.06 -5.49
C GLY A 269 20.67 14.38 -4.33
N LYS A 270 21.21 13.25 -3.89
CA LYS A 270 20.64 12.44 -2.78
C LYS A 270 21.02 13.04 -1.44
N VAL A 271 20.03 13.50 -0.69
CA VAL A 271 20.20 14.05 0.66
C VAL A 271 19.54 13.12 1.66
N ALA A 272 20.28 12.63 2.65
CA ALA A 272 19.79 11.69 3.64
C ALA A 272 18.64 12.28 4.48
N LEU A 273 17.64 11.46 4.83
CA LEU A 273 16.59 11.82 5.78
C LEU A 273 17.08 11.64 7.22
N ASP A 274 16.63 12.51 8.11
CA ASP A 274 16.76 12.31 9.55
C ASP A 274 15.72 11.28 10.04
N ASP A 275 16.05 10.50 11.06
CA ASP A 275 15.18 9.45 11.62
C ASP A 275 13.83 9.99 12.12
N ALA A 276 13.79 11.27 12.53
CA ALA A 276 12.59 11.96 13.00
C ALA A 276 12.00 12.90 11.93
N PHE A 277 12.25 12.63 10.65
CA PHE A 277 11.73 13.43 9.54
C PHE A 277 10.21 13.45 9.54
N MET A 278 9.62 14.65 9.38
CA MET A 278 8.18 14.88 9.23
C MET A 278 7.91 15.99 8.20
N ILE A 279 6.75 15.91 7.55
CA ILE A 279 6.26 16.99 6.68
C ILE A 279 5.15 17.72 7.43
N TYR A 280 5.24 19.03 7.44
CA TYR A 280 4.23 19.92 7.99
C TYR A 280 3.49 20.62 6.84
N ASP A 281 2.26 20.19 6.56
CA ASP A 281 1.38 20.81 5.58
C ASP A 281 0.64 21.95 6.27
N ILE A 282 1.10 23.19 6.03
CA ILE A 282 0.51 24.40 6.59
C ILE A 282 -0.44 25.08 5.60
N TYR A 283 -0.51 24.60 4.35
CA TYR A 283 -1.37 25.15 3.31
C TYR A 283 -2.82 24.67 3.43
N ASN A 284 -3.03 23.37 3.64
CA ASN A 284 -4.35 22.74 3.68
C ASN A 284 -4.92 22.60 5.11
N GLY A 285 -4.63 23.54 6.00
CA GLY A 285 -5.16 23.59 7.38
C GLY A 285 -4.31 22.88 8.37
N PHE A 286 -3.12 22.67 8.40
CA PHE A 286 -2.17 21.99 9.27
C PHE A 286 -2.40 20.47 9.39
N ALA A 287 -1.55 19.73 8.72
CA ALA A 287 -1.46 18.29 8.81
C ALA A 287 0.01 17.85 8.93
N VAL A 288 0.22 16.71 9.58
CA VAL A 288 1.55 16.08 9.65
C VAL A 288 1.55 14.86 8.74
N LYS A 289 2.56 14.78 7.88
CA LYS A 289 2.73 13.74 6.86
C LYS A 289 4.11 13.10 6.98
N THR A 290 4.35 12.00 6.28
CA THR A 290 5.61 11.24 6.29
C THR A 290 6.33 11.35 4.93
N TYR A 291 7.52 10.74 4.80
CA TYR A 291 8.24 10.68 3.53
C TYR A 291 7.43 9.99 2.42
N GLN A 292 6.48 9.11 2.75
CA GLN A 292 5.62 8.42 1.78
C GLN A 292 4.64 9.35 1.09
N ASP A 293 4.40 10.52 1.67
CA ASP A 293 3.52 11.56 1.12
C ASP A 293 4.28 12.58 0.24
N ILE A 294 5.57 12.38 0.01
CA ILE A 294 6.36 13.21 -0.91
C ILE A 294 6.01 12.85 -2.36
N ILE A 295 5.54 13.83 -3.10
CA ILE A 295 5.19 13.67 -4.51
C ILE A 295 6.43 13.94 -5.38
N VAL A 296 6.85 12.95 -6.16
CA VAL A 296 7.97 13.09 -7.10
C VAL A 296 7.60 13.96 -8.30
N GLY A 297 8.58 14.58 -8.94
CA GLY A 297 8.39 15.42 -10.13
C GLY A 297 7.92 16.84 -9.85
N TYR A 298 7.79 17.22 -8.57
CA TYR A 298 7.33 18.55 -8.16
C TYR A 298 8.24 19.14 -7.09
N SER A 299 8.22 20.46 -6.97
CA SER A 299 8.82 21.23 -5.85
C SER A 299 7.71 21.78 -4.96
N LEU A 300 6.88 20.88 -4.41
CA LEU A 300 5.72 21.22 -3.59
C LEU A 300 6.11 21.73 -2.21
N GLN A 301 7.18 21.22 -1.66
CA GLN A 301 7.66 21.50 -0.31
C GLN A 301 9.06 22.09 -0.30
N ASP A 302 9.36 22.87 0.73
CA ASP A 302 10.70 23.29 1.08
C ASP A 302 11.26 22.33 2.13
N PHE A 303 12.45 21.79 1.88
CA PHE A 303 13.12 20.86 2.79
C PHE A 303 14.02 21.62 3.76
N ILE A 304 13.81 21.42 5.05
CA ILE A 304 14.62 22.01 6.11
C ILE A 304 15.80 21.07 6.39
N VAL A 305 17.01 21.62 6.32
CA VAL A 305 18.26 20.86 6.45
C VAL A 305 19.06 21.27 7.69
N ALA A 306 19.64 20.29 8.35
CA ALA A 306 20.62 20.52 9.40
C ALA A 306 21.58 19.31 9.45
N GLU A 307 22.86 19.56 9.78
CA GLU A 307 23.89 18.53 9.91
C GLU A 307 24.01 17.61 8.67
N GLY A 308 23.77 18.14 7.48
CA GLY A 308 23.83 17.41 6.20
C GLY A 308 22.65 16.46 5.94
N LYS A 309 21.57 16.55 6.71
CA LYS A 309 20.35 15.76 6.53
C LYS A 309 19.13 16.64 6.34
N ILE A 310 18.12 16.11 5.67
CA ILE A 310 16.77 16.69 5.66
C ILE A 310 16.08 16.32 6.97
N CYS A 311 15.81 17.32 7.80
CA CYS A 311 15.17 17.16 9.10
C CYS A 311 13.65 17.26 9.04
N GLY A 312 13.11 18.02 8.10
CA GLY A 312 11.68 18.16 7.90
C GLY A 312 11.37 18.81 6.56
N ALA A 313 10.10 18.91 6.24
CA ALA A 313 9.63 19.63 5.06
C ALA A 313 8.37 20.44 5.37
N VAL A 314 8.16 21.54 4.66
CA VAL A 314 7.00 22.41 4.81
C VAL A 314 6.26 22.53 3.49
N ILE A 315 4.99 22.16 3.47
CA ILE A 315 4.09 22.41 2.35
C ILE A 315 3.36 23.73 2.63
N SER A 316 3.71 24.79 1.87
CA SER A 316 3.15 26.13 2.01
C SER A 316 2.39 26.60 0.77
N LYS A 317 2.29 25.76 -0.28
CA LYS A 317 1.68 26.09 -1.58
C LYS A 317 0.91 24.90 -2.15
N PRO A 318 -0.09 25.14 -3.02
CA PRO A 318 -0.85 24.06 -3.64
C PRO A 318 -0.01 23.27 -4.63
N LEU A 319 -0.37 22.00 -4.81
CA LEU A 319 0.12 21.20 -5.93
C LEU A 319 -0.49 21.72 -7.23
N ASN A 320 0.36 22.27 -8.10
CA ASN A 320 -0.03 22.68 -9.45
C ASN A 320 0.42 21.60 -10.44
N VAL A 321 -0.51 20.72 -10.80
CA VAL A 321 -0.25 19.59 -11.69
C VAL A 321 -0.05 20.08 -13.13
N GLN A 322 1.10 19.73 -13.70
CA GLN A 322 1.41 19.95 -15.11
C GLN A 322 1.83 18.65 -15.80
N ASN A 323 2.67 17.87 -15.16
CA ASN A 323 3.30 16.69 -15.72
C ASN A 323 2.96 15.43 -14.94
N ILE A 324 3.00 14.29 -15.64
CA ILE A 324 3.06 12.96 -15.08
C ILE A 324 4.40 12.32 -15.42
N ARG A 325 4.91 11.46 -14.53
CA ARG A 325 6.19 10.76 -14.69
C ARG A 325 5.94 9.28 -14.85
N VAL A 326 6.36 8.74 -15.99
CA VAL A 326 6.02 7.38 -16.45
C VAL A 326 7.29 6.56 -16.61
N ILE A 327 7.42 5.44 -15.90
CA ILE A 327 8.46 4.45 -16.20
C ILE A 327 8.15 3.79 -17.53
N LEU A 328 9.13 3.80 -18.42
CA LEU A 328 9.08 3.07 -19.69
C LEU A 328 9.70 1.70 -19.52
N LYS A 329 8.88 0.66 -19.57
CA LYS A 329 9.34 -0.73 -19.45
C LYS A 329 10.07 -1.16 -20.73
N ASN A 330 10.85 -2.20 -20.64
CA ASN A 330 11.56 -2.78 -21.79
C ASN A 330 10.60 -3.39 -22.83
N THR A 331 11.13 -3.91 -23.92
CA THR A 331 10.35 -4.56 -24.99
C THR A 331 9.50 -5.71 -24.40
N GLY A 332 8.19 -5.66 -24.68
CA GLY A 332 7.21 -6.62 -24.18
C GLY A 332 6.76 -6.38 -22.75
N PHE A 333 7.05 -5.22 -22.15
CA PHE A 333 6.64 -4.80 -20.79
C PHE A 333 7.07 -5.76 -19.67
N LYS A 334 8.23 -6.43 -19.83
CA LYS A 334 8.68 -7.48 -18.90
C LYS A 334 9.37 -6.94 -17.66
N SER A 335 10.15 -5.85 -17.79
CA SER A 335 10.95 -5.25 -16.72
C SER A 335 10.96 -3.73 -16.83
N ILE A 336 11.11 -3.06 -15.69
CA ILE A 336 11.40 -1.62 -15.62
C ILE A 336 12.88 -1.33 -15.88
N PHE A 337 13.75 -2.35 -15.84
CA PHE A 337 15.19 -2.24 -16.00
C PHE A 337 15.61 -2.53 -17.42
N HIS A 338 16.57 -1.73 -17.91
CA HIS A 338 17.16 -1.81 -19.25
C HIS A 338 18.64 -2.11 -19.14
N GLU A 339 19.13 -3.08 -19.93
CA GLU A 339 20.57 -3.40 -20.04
C GLU A 339 21.35 -2.30 -20.75
N ASN A 340 20.71 -1.59 -21.68
CA ASN A 340 21.23 -0.42 -22.35
C ASN A 340 20.09 0.50 -22.77
N VAL A 341 20.39 1.78 -22.97
CA VAL A 341 19.46 2.77 -23.49
C VAL A 341 20.09 3.42 -24.73
N ARG A 342 19.37 3.36 -25.85
CA ARG A 342 19.71 4.08 -27.06
C ARG A 342 18.55 4.95 -27.45
N LEU A 343 18.81 6.24 -27.69
CA LEU A 343 17.78 7.20 -28.05
C LEU A 343 18.28 8.20 -29.07
N THR A 344 17.33 8.84 -29.74
CA THR A 344 17.57 9.97 -30.64
C THR A 344 16.42 10.96 -30.52
N CYS A 345 16.60 12.17 -31.00
CA CYS A 345 15.54 13.18 -31.00
C CYS A 345 15.25 13.71 -32.39
N SER A 346 13.98 14.05 -32.63
CA SER A 346 13.54 14.69 -33.88
C SER A 346 14.05 16.12 -34.07
N LYS A 347 14.52 16.77 -32.98
CA LYS A 347 15.20 18.08 -32.95
C LYS A 347 16.50 17.97 -32.16
N SER A 348 17.30 19.04 -32.16
CA SER A 348 18.46 19.11 -31.26
C SER A 348 18.03 18.94 -29.82
N PHE A 349 18.90 18.38 -28.99
CA PHE A 349 18.58 18.07 -27.61
C PHE A 349 19.79 18.25 -26.69
N MET A 350 19.51 18.46 -25.42
CA MET A 350 20.50 18.58 -24.36
C MET A 350 20.52 17.30 -23.53
N VAL A 351 21.69 16.74 -23.27
CA VAL A 351 21.94 15.73 -22.26
C VAL A 351 22.63 16.39 -21.09
N SER A 352 22.03 16.31 -19.92
CA SER A 352 22.53 16.98 -18.71
C SER A 352 22.57 16.04 -17.49
N THR A 353 23.60 16.23 -16.67
CA THR A 353 23.73 15.71 -15.31
C THR A 353 23.79 16.89 -14.34
N ASN A 354 24.00 16.64 -13.04
CA ASN A 354 24.24 17.71 -12.07
C ASN A 354 25.55 18.49 -12.34
N GLU A 355 26.52 17.88 -13.06
CA GLU A 355 27.86 18.42 -13.24
C GLU A 355 28.11 19.00 -14.64
N GLN A 356 27.44 18.47 -15.69
CA GLN A 356 27.74 18.83 -17.07
C GLN A 356 26.51 18.82 -17.98
N GLN A 357 26.63 19.53 -19.10
CA GLN A 357 25.64 19.55 -20.17
C GLN A 357 26.33 19.39 -21.53
N THR A 358 25.75 18.54 -22.37
CA THR A 358 26.24 18.28 -23.72
C THR A 358 25.10 18.42 -24.72
N ARG A 359 25.31 19.24 -25.79
CA ARG A 359 24.32 19.41 -26.85
C ARG A 359 24.55 18.42 -27.99
N TYR A 360 23.46 17.84 -28.47
CA TYR A 360 23.40 16.94 -29.64
C TYR A 360 22.52 17.57 -30.72
N ASN A 361 22.79 17.21 -31.98
CA ASN A 361 21.97 17.65 -33.11
C ASN A 361 20.76 16.72 -33.27
N ALA A 362 19.77 17.18 -34.05
CA ALA A 362 18.65 16.33 -34.47
C ALA A 362 19.15 15.08 -35.19
N GLY A 363 18.67 13.90 -34.78
CA GLY A 363 19.06 12.61 -35.36
C GLY A 363 20.35 12.00 -34.80
N ASP A 364 21.16 12.73 -34.01
CA ASP A 364 22.30 12.13 -33.31
C ASP A 364 21.78 11.03 -32.36
N VAL A 365 22.54 9.96 -32.19
CA VAL A 365 22.21 8.87 -31.28
C VAL A 365 22.99 9.04 -29.98
N PHE A 366 22.27 9.07 -28.88
CA PHE A 366 22.84 8.99 -27.54
C PHE A 366 22.67 7.56 -27.00
N GLU A 367 23.74 7.00 -26.46
CA GLU A 367 23.76 5.65 -25.92
C GLU A 367 24.31 5.64 -24.50
N LEU A 368 23.67 4.86 -23.60
CA LEU A 368 24.02 4.75 -22.20
C LEU A 368 23.95 3.29 -21.74
N THR A 369 25.01 2.83 -21.08
CA THR A 369 25.08 1.53 -20.40
C THR A 369 25.15 1.72 -18.88
N PRO A 370 24.82 0.72 -18.06
CA PRO A 370 24.79 0.87 -16.58
C PRO A 370 26.12 1.30 -15.96
N ASP A 371 27.24 0.98 -16.61
CA ASP A 371 28.61 1.32 -16.20
C ASP A 371 29.10 2.70 -16.70
N ASN A 372 28.25 3.46 -17.37
CA ASN A 372 28.63 4.76 -17.94
C ASN A 372 28.87 5.80 -16.83
N GLU A 373 29.99 6.55 -16.96
CA GLU A 373 30.40 7.56 -15.98
C GLU A 373 29.36 8.66 -15.72
N LEU A 374 28.49 8.96 -16.70
CA LEU A 374 27.42 9.96 -16.52
C LEU A 374 26.44 9.53 -15.41
N LEU A 375 26.15 8.24 -15.26
CA LEU A 375 25.27 7.72 -14.21
C LEU A 375 25.90 7.79 -12.81
N LEU A 376 27.22 7.86 -12.71
CA LEU A 376 27.92 8.08 -11.44
C LEU A 376 27.73 9.50 -10.92
N GLN A 377 27.44 10.45 -11.82
CA GLN A 377 27.16 11.87 -11.47
C GLN A 377 25.70 12.09 -11.06
N GLY A 378 24.87 11.07 -11.08
CA GLY A 378 23.45 11.11 -10.76
C GLY A 378 22.55 10.81 -11.96
N ARG A 379 21.35 11.39 -12.00
CA ARG A 379 20.43 11.21 -13.12
C ARG A 379 20.94 11.91 -14.36
N VAL A 380 20.74 11.26 -15.50
CA VAL A 380 20.97 11.83 -16.83
C VAL A 380 19.64 12.28 -17.40
N THR A 381 19.47 13.56 -17.68
CA THR A 381 18.23 14.11 -18.25
C THR A 381 18.47 14.46 -19.72
N VAL A 382 17.58 13.99 -20.59
CA VAL A 382 17.53 14.27 -22.01
C VAL A 382 16.36 15.20 -22.28
N THR A 383 16.63 16.42 -22.73
CA THR A 383 15.61 17.44 -23.00
C THR A 383 15.69 17.88 -24.46
N PRO A 384 14.64 17.65 -25.26
CA PRO A 384 14.61 18.10 -26.66
C PRO A 384 14.34 19.59 -26.74
N ASP A 385 14.78 20.21 -27.83
CA ASP A 385 14.31 21.57 -28.17
C ASP A 385 12.79 21.56 -28.36
N ASN A 386 12.18 22.75 -28.20
CA ASN A 386 10.71 22.89 -28.18
C ASN A 386 9.99 22.19 -29.34
N GLY A 387 9.03 21.34 -29.01
CA GLY A 387 8.29 20.50 -29.94
C GLY A 387 9.11 19.33 -30.56
N GLY A 388 10.25 18.96 -29.95
CA GLY A 388 10.97 17.74 -30.30
C GLY A 388 10.40 16.52 -29.61
N GLU A 389 10.53 15.36 -30.24
CA GLU A 389 10.19 14.05 -29.68
C GLU A 389 11.44 13.20 -29.51
N ILE A 390 11.51 12.45 -28.44
CA ILE A 390 12.61 11.53 -28.11
C ILE A 390 12.16 10.10 -28.49
N SER A 391 12.88 9.48 -29.42
CA SER A 391 12.66 8.08 -29.82
C SER A 391 13.57 7.15 -29.02
N ILE A 392 13.00 6.16 -28.34
CA ILE A 392 13.78 5.17 -27.56
C ILE A 392 14.08 3.98 -28.47
N LEU A 393 15.23 3.99 -29.13
CA LEU A 393 15.65 3.00 -30.14
C LEU A 393 15.84 1.59 -29.58
N SER A 394 16.12 1.48 -28.28
CA SER A 394 16.28 0.20 -27.56
C SER A 394 14.96 -0.44 -27.13
N VAL A 395 13.81 0.19 -27.39
CA VAL A 395 12.48 -0.30 -27.01
C VAL A 395 11.61 -0.46 -28.25
N MET A 396 10.83 -1.56 -28.28
CA MET A 396 9.83 -1.81 -29.32
C MET A 396 8.43 -1.89 -28.70
N ARG A 397 7.46 -1.25 -29.36
CA ARG A 397 6.02 -1.31 -29.09
C ARG A 397 5.29 -1.85 -30.33
N SER A 398 3.98 -2.05 -30.27
CA SER A 398 3.21 -2.57 -31.42
C SER A 398 3.32 -1.68 -32.67
N GLN A 399 3.52 -0.39 -32.48
CA GLN A 399 3.73 0.59 -33.57
C GLN A 399 5.19 0.67 -34.09
N GLY A 400 6.12 -0.09 -33.52
CA GLY A 400 7.57 0.02 -33.81
C GLY A 400 8.33 0.73 -32.67
N VAL A 401 9.36 1.51 -33.03
CA VAL A 401 10.13 2.33 -32.09
C VAL A 401 9.24 3.47 -31.55
N PRO A 402 9.01 3.55 -30.24
CA PRO A 402 8.16 4.59 -29.66
C PRO A 402 8.88 5.94 -29.57
N SER A 403 8.14 7.03 -29.77
CA SER A 403 8.60 8.39 -29.57
C SER A 403 7.76 9.10 -28.51
N TYR A 404 8.38 9.98 -27.71
CA TYR A 404 7.79 10.61 -26.54
C TYR A 404 8.00 12.12 -26.57
N GLU A 405 6.94 12.89 -26.23
CA GLU A 405 7.04 14.30 -25.86
C GLU A 405 7.61 14.45 -24.43
N GLY A 406 8.01 15.65 -24.05
CA GLY A 406 8.58 15.93 -22.73
C GLY A 406 10.06 15.62 -22.64
N SER A 407 10.56 15.32 -21.46
CA SER A 407 11.94 14.91 -21.20
C SER A 407 12.04 13.43 -20.82
N ILE A 408 13.23 12.87 -20.99
CA ILE A 408 13.56 11.51 -20.53
C ILE A 408 14.62 11.64 -19.44
N GLU A 409 14.38 11.03 -18.29
CA GLU A 409 15.38 10.83 -17.26
C GLU A 409 15.85 9.38 -17.22
N LEU A 410 17.15 9.20 -17.07
CA LEU A 410 17.82 7.89 -16.97
C LEU A 410 18.51 7.82 -15.62
N ALA A 411 18.16 6.79 -14.83
CA ALA A 411 18.72 6.58 -13.49
C ALA A 411 19.34 5.19 -13.40
N ALA A 412 20.50 5.09 -12.74
CA ALA A 412 21.09 3.81 -12.38
C ALA A 412 20.25 3.12 -11.29
N ALA A 413 20.07 1.81 -11.43
CA ALA A 413 19.49 0.93 -10.43
C ALA A 413 20.31 -0.37 -10.38
N ASP A 414 20.11 -1.21 -9.35
CA ASP A 414 20.90 -2.42 -9.14
C ASP A 414 20.81 -3.40 -10.32
N ASP A 415 19.63 -3.47 -10.97
CA ASP A 415 19.36 -4.39 -12.08
C ASP A 415 19.48 -3.75 -13.48
N GLY A 416 19.98 -2.50 -13.58
CA GLY A 416 20.14 -1.81 -14.86
C GLY A 416 19.77 -0.33 -14.83
N ILE A 417 19.28 0.19 -15.97
CA ILE A 417 18.88 1.58 -16.12
C ILE A 417 17.36 1.68 -16.08
N VAL A 418 16.81 2.60 -15.30
CA VAL A 418 15.39 2.97 -15.33
C VAL A 418 15.21 4.18 -16.23
N ILE A 419 14.21 4.13 -17.11
CA ILE A 419 13.82 5.22 -18.01
C ILE A 419 12.52 5.83 -17.49
N VAL A 420 12.54 7.13 -17.19
CA VAL A 420 11.35 7.90 -16.77
C VAL A 420 11.06 8.97 -17.81
N ASN A 421 9.85 8.97 -18.36
CA ASN A 421 9.36 10.05 -19.21
C ASN A 421 8.60 11.06 -18.34
N ASP A 422 9.11 12.30 -18.26
CA ASP A 422 8.44 13.43 -17.63
C ASP A 422 7.70 14.21 -18.73
N VAL A 423 6.37 14.16 -18.70
CA VAL A 423 5.53 14.61 -19.80
C VAL A 423 4.30 15.38 -19.31
N PRO A 424 3.88 16.47 -19.98
CA PRO A 424 2.61 17.13 -19.68
C PRO A 424 1.43 16.13 -19.76
N VAL A 425 0.50 16.19 -18.78
CA VAL A 425 -0.64 15.25 -18.72
C VAL A 425 -1.43 15.22 -20.03
N GLU A 426 -1.68 16.36 -20.65
CA GLU A 426 -2.43 16.41 -21.91
C GLU A 426 -1.65 15.77 -23.08
N SER A 427 -0.33 15.85 -23.10
CA SER A 427 0.52 15.16 -24.07
C SER A 427 0.55 13.64 -23.82
N TYR A 428 0.61 13.23 -22.54
CA TYR A 428 0.49 11.84 -22.13
C TYR A 428 -0.81 11.20 -22.65
N LEU A 429 -1.92 11.90 -22.52
CA LEU A 429 -3.24 11.41 -22.98
C LEU A 429 -3.30 11.16 -24.48
N LYS A 430 -2.58 11.92 -25.33
CA LYS A 430 -2.53 11.67 -26.78
C LYS A 430 -1.98 10.30 -27.14
N ARG A 431 -1.20 9.70 -26.26
CA ARG A 431 -0.61 8.36 -26.41
C ARG A 431 -1.30 7.28 -25.59
N VAL A 432 -2.07 7.66 -24.57
CA VAL A 432 -2.89 6.74 -23.76
C VAL A 432 -4.24 6.46 -24.44
N VAL A 433 -4.99 7.49 -24.78
CA VAL A 433 -6.37 7.31 -25.31
C VAL A 433 -6.41 6.38 -26.52
N PRO A 434 -5.58 6.53 -27.57
CA PRO A 434 -5.59 5.61 -28.71
C PRO A 434 -4.96 4.25 -28.40
N SER A 435 -4.18 4.10 -27.31
CA SER A 435 -3.63 2.82 -26.87
C SER A 435 -4.65 2.01 -26.06
N GLU A 436 -5.63 2.68 -25.44
CA GLU A 436 -6.68 2.06 -24.61
C GLU A 436 -7.98 1.82 -25.38
N MET A 437 -8.38 2.75 -26.24
CA MET A 437 -9.65 2.68 -26.96
C MET A 437 -9.42 2.88 -28.48
N PRO A 438 -10.06 2.06 -29.36
CA PRO A 438 -9.90 2.22 -30.80
C PRO A 438 -10.24 3.63 -31.27
N ALA A 439 -9.33 4.29 -31.96
CA ALA A 439 -9.52 5.64 -32.48
C ALA A 439 -10.61 5.74 -33.58
N SER A 440 -11.13 4.61 -34.05
CA SER A 440 -12.28 4.50 -34.96
C SER A 440 -13.62 4.68 -34.23
N PHE A 441 -13.65 4.70 -32.89
CA PHE A 441 -14.86 4.98 -32.13
C PHE A 441 -15.26 6.44 -32.30
N ALA A 442 -16.53 6.74 -32.05
CA ALA A 442 -17.04 8.10 -32.15
C ALA A 442 -16.30 9.06 -31.19
N VAL A 443 -16.10 10.31 -31.56
CA VAL A 443 -15.41 11.33 -30.73
C VAL A 443 -16.06 11.44 -29.34
N GLU A 444 -17.38 11.34 -29.22
CA GLU A 444 -18.08 11.32 -27.91
C GLU A 444 -17.63 10.14 -27.03
N ALA A 445 -17.38 8.97 -27.62
CA ALA A 445 -16.83 7.81 -26.87
C ALA A 445 -15.37 8.06 -26.42
N LEU A 446 -14.57 8.63 -27.31
CA LEU A 446 -13.18 9.00 -27.00
C LEU A 446 -13.09 10.11 -25.94
N LYS A 447 -14.10 11.03 -25.85
CA LYS A 447 -14.21 12.00 -24.76
C LYS A 447 -14.40 11.34 -23.40
N VAL A 448 -15.24 10.30 -23.33
CA VAL A 448 -15.41 9.51 -22.10
C VAL A 448 -14.07 8.94 -21.65
N GLN A 449 -13.36 8.28 -22.59
CA GLN A 449 -12.03 7.70 -22.30
C GLN A 449 -11.02 8.77 -21.88
N ALA A 450 -11.02 9.96 -22.52
CA ALA A 450 -10.09 11.05 -22.20
C ALA A 450 -10.33 11.59 -20.79
N VAL A 451 -11.59 11.77 -20.36
CA VAL A 451 -11.91 12.22 -18.99
C VAL A 451 -11.54 11.14 -17.97
N CYS A 452 -11.84 9.87 -18.26
CA CYS A 452 -11.42 8.76 -17.38
C CYS A 452 -9.91 8.66 -17.27
N ALA A 453 -9.19 8.66 -18.39
CA ALA A 453 -7.72 8.56 -18.40
C ALA A 453 -7.05 9.75 -17.68
N ARG A 454 -7.61 10.95 -17.80
CA ARG A 454 -7.12 12.14 -17.11
C ARG A 454 -7.37 12.05 -15.60
N SER A 455 -8.56 11.64 -15.18
CA SER A 455 -8.89 11.45 -13.76
C SER A 455 -7.99 10.39 -13.12
N TYR A 456 -7.77 9.28 -13.83
CA TYR A 456 -6.84 8.23 -13.43
C TYR A 456 -5.41 8.77 -13.26
N ALA A 457 -4.91 9.53 -14.23
CA ALA A 457 -3.58 10.12 -14.16
C ALA A 457 -3.44 11.04 -12.93
N TYR A 458 -4.42 11.95 -12.73
CA TYR A 458 -4.42 12.84 -11.57
C TYR A 458 -4.46 12.08 -10.24
N LYS A 459 -5.25 11.00 -10.14
CA LYS A 459 -5.33 10.18 -8.93
C LYS A 459 -4.01 9.47 -8.61
N HIS A 460 -3.24 9.13 -9.64
CA HIS A 460 -1.96 8.43 -9.48
C HIS A 460 -0.74 9.35 -9.27
N LEU A 461 -0.89 10.67 -9.30
CA LEU A 461 0.21 11.58 -8.98
C LEU A 461 0.71 11.42 -7.54
N GLU A 462 -0.18 11.05 -6.63
CA GLU A 462 0.15 10.79 -5.22
C GLU A 462 0.60 9.34 -4.98
N ASN A 463 0.74 8.53 -6.05
CA ASN A 463 1.14 7.14 -5.94
C ASN A 463 2.64 7.01 -5.67
N GLY A 464 3.00 6.47 -4.52
CA GLY A 464 4.39 6.23 -4.13
C GLY A 464 5.01 4.94 -4.66
N ALA A 465 4.31 4.15 -5.48
CA ALA A 465 4.76 2.82 -5.91
C ALA A 465 6.11 2.82 -6.64
N TYR A 466 6.44 3.90 -7.33
CA TYR A 466 7.71 4.09 -8.05
C TYR A 466 8.49 5.33 -7.58
N SER A 467 8.24 5.81 -6.38
CA SER A 467 8.90 7.02 -5.84
C SER A 467 10.41 6.87 -5.76
N GLU A 468 10.93 5.67 -5.50
CA GLU A 468 12.37 5.37 -5.49
C GLU A 468 13.04 5.55 -6.85
N TYR A 469 12.28 5.38 -7.95
CA TYR A 469 12.74 5.61 -9.31
C TYR A 469 12.35 7.00 -9.85
N GLY A 470 11.55 7.75 -9.09
CA GLY A 470 11.11 9.09 -9.47
C GLY A 470 9.93 9.11 -10.43
N ALA A 471 9.03 8.13 -10.35
CA ALA A 471 7.87 8.05 -11.23
C ALA A 471 6.56 7.78 -10.45
N HIS A 472 5.44 8.09 -11.11
CA HIS A 472 4.09 7.87 -10.57
C HIS A 472 3.51 6.53 -11.03
N VAL A 473 3.72 6.16 -12.30
CA VAL A 473 3.13 5.00 -12.98
C VAL A 473 4.13 4.35 -13.93
N ASP A 474 3.81 3.17 -14.45
CA ASP A 474 4.50 2.59 -15.61
C ASP A 474 3.60 2.60 -16.87
N ASP A 475 4.17 2.24 -18.02
CA ASP A 475 3.54 2.30 -19.33
C ASP A 475 2.74 1.03 -19.72
N SER A 476 2.50 0.10 -18.78
CA SER A 476 1.84 -1.19 -19.04
C SER A 476 0.39 -1.23 -18.55
N THR A 477 -0.27 -2.37 -18.77
CA THR A 477 -1.63 -2.65 -18.27
C THR A 477 -1.76 -2.72 -16.75
N MET A 478 -0.67 -2.58 -16.01
CA MET A 478 -0.73 -2.41 -14.54
C MET A 478 -1.30 -1.04 -14.17
N TYR A 479 -1.14 -0.06 -15.07
CA TYR A 479 -1.68 1.29 -14.97
C TYR A 479 -2.48 1.62 -16.22
N GLN A 480 -1.94 2.42 -17.14
CA GLN A 480 -2.55 2.75 -18.42
C GLN A 480 -1.57 2.44 -19.54
N VAL A 481 -2.04 1.74 -20.57
CA VAL A 481 -1.18 1.45 -21.72
C VAL A 481 -0.75 2.76 -22.39
N TYR A 482 0.54 3.03 -22.36
CA TYR A 482 1.10 4.28 -22.85
C TYR A 482 1.95 4.04 -24.11
N ASN A 483 1.61 4.77 -25.18
CA ASN A 483 2.37 4.80 -26.44
C ASN A 483 2.54 3.43 -27.13
N ASN A 484 1.56 2.51 -26.97
CA ASN A 484 1.53 1.26 -27.72
C ASN A 484 0.84 1.43 -29.09
N THR A 485 0.11 2.51 -29.29
CA THR A 485 -0.52 2.95 -30.53
C THR A 485 -0.11 4.40 -30.82
N SER A 486 0.13 4.73 -32.09
CA SER A 486 0.46 6.09 -32.50
C SER A 486 -0.69 7.06 -32.24
N GLU A 487 -0.36 8.34 -32.10
CA GLU A 487 -1.28 9.44 -31.97
C GLU A 487 -2.30 9.50 -33.12
N GLN A 488 -3.55 9.80 -32.81
CA GLN A 488 -4.68 9.80 -33.73
C GLN A 488 -5.43 11.13 -33.66
N SER A 489 -5.87 11.65 -34.80
CA SER A 489 -6.58 12.94 -34.86
C SER A 489 -7.91 12.94 -34.09
N SER A 490 -8.67 11.85 -34.13
CA SER A 490 -9.97 11.74 -33.42
C SER A 490 -9.79 11.71 -31.91
N SER A 491 -8.76 11.01 -31.40
CA SER A 491 -8.45 11.02 -29.95
C SER A 491 -7.92 12.38 -29.51
N ASN A 492 -7.10 13.04 -30.32
CA ASN A 492 -6.61 14.40 -30.02
C ASN A 492 -7.76 15.43 -29.96
N GLU A 493 -8.74 15.33 -30.86
CA GLU A 493 -9.96 16.14 -30.82
C GLU A 493 -10.73 15.92 -29.51
N ALA A 494 -10.91 14.68 -29.11
CA ALA A 494 -11.62 14.32 -27.88
C ALA A 494 -10.90 14.87 -26.63
N ILE A 495 -9.56 14.71 -26.56
CA ILE A 495 -8.72 15.24 -25.48
C ILE A 495 -8.83 16.76 -25.40
N GLN A 496 -8.72 17.44 -26.55
CA GLN A 496 -8.80 18.91 -26.61
C GLN A 496 -10.19 19.41 -26.18
N ASN A 497 -11.27 18.75 -26.61
CA ASN A 497 -12.65 19.13 -26.28
C ASN A 497 -13.02 18.86 -24.82
N THR A 498 -12.23 18.05 -24.11
CA THR A 498 -12.38 17.74 -22.67
C THR A 498 -11.20 18.19 -21.83
N ARG A 499 -10.36 19.10 -22.37
CA ARG A 499 -9.13 19.54 -21.72
C ARG A 499 -9.38 19.97 -20.28
N GLY A 500 -8.57 19.44 -19.34
CA GLY A 500 -8.65 19.70 -17.92
C GLY A 500 -9.85 19.11 -17.19
N GLN A 501 -10.82 18.46 -17.89
CA GLN A 501 -11.98 17.85 -17.24
C GLN A 501 -11.59 16.54 -16.55
N ILE A 502 -11.95 16.42 -15.27
CA ILE A 502 -11.78 15.23 -14.44
C ILE A 502 -13.06 14.90 -13.71
N LEU A 503 -13.15 13.65 -13.22
CA LEU A 503 -14.23 13.22 -12.33
C LEU A 503 -13.83 13.41 -10.87
N THR A 504 -14.75 13.97 -10.09
CA THR A 504 -14.62 14.11 -8.63
C THR A 504 -15.81 13.52 -7.91
N TYR A 505 -15.61 13.11 -6.66
CA TYR A 505 -16.64 12.74 -5.71
C TYR A 505 -16.37 13.46 -4.40
N ASN A 506 -17.33 14.26 -3.92
CA ASN A 506 -17.15 15.15 -2.77
C ASN A 506 -15.93 16.09 -2.88
N GLY A 507 -15.61 16.55 -4.11
CA GLY A 507 -14.46 17.43 -4.37
C GLY A 507 -13.10 16.73 -4.52
N GLU A 508 -13.03 15.42 -4.27
CA GLU A 508 -11.81 14.63 -4.43
C GLU A 508 -11.77 13.93 -5.80
N VAL A 509 -10.60 13.88 -6.42
CA VAL A 509 -10.40 13.17 -7.69
C VAL A 509 -10.67 11.68 -7.50
N VAL A 510 -11.54 11.10 -8.34
CA VAL A 510 -11.90 9.70 -8.22
C VAL A 510 -10.98 8.79 -9.03
N GLN A 511 -10.85 7.56 -8.55
CA GLN A 511 -10.30 6.47 -9.35
C GLN A 511 -11.28 6.13 -10.49
N THR A 512 -10.79 5.97 -11.71
CA THR A 512 -11.64 5.68 -12.89
C THR A 512 -11.15 4.42 -13.58
N TYR A 513 -11.52 3.25 -13.02
CA TYR A 513 -11.24 1.98 -13.67
C TYR A 513 -12.13 1.78 -14.91
N TYR A 514 -11.55 1.15 -15.93
CA TYR A 514 -12.26 0.77 -17.16
C TYR A 514 -11.72 -0.56 -17.70
N TYR A 515 -12.48 -1.19 -18.53
CA TYR A 515 -12.17 -2.49 -19.12
C TYR A 515 -12.81 -2.63 -20.50
N SER A 516 -12.35 -3.63 -21.27
CA SER A 516 -12.71 -3.73 -22.70
C SER A 516 -14.20 -4.00 -22.96
N THR A 517 -14.74 -5.08 -22.39
CA THR A 517 -16.06 -5.61 -22.76
C THR A 517 -16.82 -6.10 -21.54
N SER A 518 -18.05 -5.67 -21.33
CA SER A 518 -18.90 -6.22 -20.29
C SER A 518 -19.61 -7.50 -20.75
N CYS A 519 -19.99 -8.34 -19.78
CA CYS A 519 -20.90 -9.46 -20.05
C CYS A 519 -22.39 -9.06 -19.96
N GLY A 520 -22.68 -7.75 -19.93
CA GLY A 520 -24.02 -7.17 -19.71
C GLY A 520 -24.22 -6.63 -18.30
N VAL A 521 -23.21 -6.70 -17.44
CA VAL A 521 -23.24 -6.18 -16.06
C VAL A 521 -21.83 -5.74 -15.61
N THR A 522 -21.74 -4.74 -14.73
CA THR A 522 -20.50 -4.36 -14.02
C THR A 522 -20.46 -5.00 -12.64
N THR A 523 -19.30 -4.93 -11.98
CA THR A 523 -19.12 -5.30 -10.57
C THR A 523 -18.52 -4.14 -9.78
N ASP A 524 -18.39 -4.29 -8.46
CA ASP A 524 -17.74 -3.34 -7.57
C ASP A 524 -16.34 -3.80 -7.12
N VAL A 525 -15.67 -2.97 -6.32
CA VAL A 525 -14.28 -3.22 -5.87
C VAL A 525 -14.15 -4.38 -4.87
N SER A 526 -15.27 -4.93 -4.36
CA SER A 526 -15.24 -6.08 -3.45
C SER A 526 -14.61 -7.33 -4.07
N ILE A 527 -14.59 -7.41 -5.41
CA ILE A 527 -13.90 -8.48 -6.16
C ILE A 527 -12.38 -8.51 -5.85
N TRP A 528 -11.79 -7.38 -5.50
CA TRP A 528 -10.39 -7.27 -5.08
C TRP A 528 -10.21 -7.32 -3.56
N GLY A 529 -11.31 -7.47 -2.80
CA GLY A 529 -11.32 -7.46 -1.34
C GLY A 529 -11.27 -6.06 -0.73
N SER A 530 -11.53 -5.02 -1.53
CA SER A 530 -11.65 -3.64 -1.05
C SER A 530 -13.05 -3.38 -0.50
N ASP A 531 -13.16 -2.46 0.47
CA ASP A 531 -14.44 -2.01 0.99
C ASP A 531 -15.16 -1.14 -0.04
N SER A 532 -16.32 -1.59 -0.53
CA SER A 532 -17.13 -0.87 -1.51
C SER A 532 -17.65 0.48 -1.00
N SER A 533 -17.77 0.66 0.31
CA SER A 533 -18.17 1.95 0.90
C SER A 533 -17.16 3.06 0.67
N SER A 534 -15.88 2.72 0.51
CA SER A 534 -14.80 3.65 0.17
C SER A 534 -14.84 4.13 -1.29
N TYR A 535 -15.60 3.45 -2.16
CA TYR A 535 -15.71 3.75 -3.58
C TYR A 535 -17.17 3.75 -4.04
N PRO A 536 -18.03 4.62 -3.50
CA PRO A 536 -19.49 4.57 -3.71
C PRO A 536 -19.93 4.80 -5.16
N TYR A 537 -19.04 5.26 -6.01
CA TYR A 537 -19.26 5.44 -7.45
C TYR A 537 -18.93 4.19 -8.29
N PHE A 538 -18.38 3.11 -7.69
CA PHE A 538 -18.28 1.80 -8.35
C PHE A 538 -19.42 0.91 -7.89
N VAL A 539 -20.44 0.83 -8.70
CA VAL A 539 -21.63 0.03 -8.41
C VAL A 539 -21.81 -1.08 -9.43
N SER A 540 -22.35 -2.22 -9.00
CA SER A 540 -22.84 -3.22 -9.92
C SER A 540 -24.09 -2.72 -10.59
N ARG A 541 -24.13 -2.73 -11.93
CA ARG A 541 -25.29 -2.37 -12.72
C ARG A 541 -25.31 -3.09 -14.06
N PHE A 542 -26.53 -3.31 -14.58
CA PHE A 542 -26.70 -3.86 -15.91
C PHE A 542 -26.30 -2.84 -16.98
N VAL A 543 -25.46 -3.28 -17.92
CA VAL A 543 -24.97 -2.50 -19.07
C VAL A 543 -25.87 -2.81 -20.26
N SER A 544 -27.12 -2.39 -20.15
CA SER A 544 -28.20 -2.80 -21.06
C SER A 544 -29.16 -1.63 -21.35
N ARG A 545 -29.81 -1.68 -22.54
CA ARG A 545 -30.91 -0.82 -22.91
C ARG A 545 -32.19 -1.16 -22.16
N SER A 546 -32.30 -2.40 -21.67
CA SER A 546 -33.43 -2.87 -20.88
C SER A 546 -33.12 -2.81 -19.38
N GLN A 547 -34.14 -2.51 -18.57
CA GLN A 547 -34.04 -2.63 -17.12
C GLN A 547 -34.07 -4.11 -16.74
N LYS A 548 -33.16 -4.49 -15.85
CA LYS A 548 -33.03 -5.84 -15.29
C LYS A 548 -32.87 -5.74 -13.78
N GLU A 549 -33.54 -6.68 -13.08
CA GLU A 549 -33.43 -6.82 -11.63
C GLU A 549 -33.15 -8.31 -11.34
N LEU A 550 -31.88 -8.69 -11.24
CA LEU A 550 -31.45 -10.05 -10.95
C LEU A 550 -30.35 -9.99 -9.87
N ASP A 551 -30.45 -10.86 -8.88
CA ASP A 551 -29.36 -11.09 -7.95
C ASP A 551 -28.37 -12.09 -8.57
N LEU A 552 -27.29 -11.57 -9.13
CA LEU A 552 -26.26 -12.37 -9.78
C LEU A 552 -25.22 -12.94 -8.80
N THR A 553 -25.37 -12.71 -7.50
CA THR A 553 -24.58 -13.43 -6.47
C THR A 553 -25.10 -14.86 -6.28
N ASP A 554 -26.36 -15.13 -6.66
CA ASP A 554 -26.91 -16.48 -6.72
C ASP A 554 -26.37 -17.27 -7.92
N GLU A 555 -25.84 -18.47 -7.68
CA GLU A 555 -25.19 -19.29 -8.72
C GLU A 555 -26.16 -19.69 -9.85
N ALA A 556 -27.40 -20.03 -9.55
CA ALA A 556 -28.38 -20.47 -10.55
C ALA A 556 -28.85 -19.28 -11.39
N ALA A 557 -29.07 -18.11 -10.78
CA ALA A 557 -29.41 -16.88 -11.47
C ALA A 557 -28.25 -16.44 -12.37
N PHE A 558 -27.02 -16.51 -11.89
CA PHE A 558 -25.83 -16.20 -12.70
C PHE A 558 -25.65 -17.19 -13.85
N GLU A 559 -25.83 -18.49 -13.63
CA GLU A 559 -25.78 -19.49 -14.70
C GLU A 559 -26.80 -19.20 -15.80
N ALA A 560 -28.05 -18.91 -15.43
CA ALA A 560 -29.10 -18.55 -16.40
C ALA A 560 -28.73 -17.28 -17.19
N PHE A 561 -28.17 -16.27 -16.51
CA PHE A 561 -27.73 -15.02 -17.12
C PHE A 561 -26.57 -15.23 -18.10
N ILE A 562 -25.50 -15.91 -17.69
CA ILE A 562 -24.26 -16.01 -18.47
C ILE A 562 -24.39 -16.98 -19.67
N THR A 563 -25.29 -17.96 -19.58
CA THR A 563 -25.57 -18.89 -20.66
C THR A 563 -26.56 -18.34 -21.68
N SER A 564 -27.27 -17.26 -21.35
CA SER A 564 -28.15 -16.55 -22.26
C SER A 564 -27.43 -15.41 -22.99
N LYS A 565 -28.01 -14.94 -24.10
CA LYS A 565 -27.57 -13.77 -24.83
C LYS A 565 -28.73 -12.79 -24.93
N ASP A 566 -28.52 -11.53 -24.55
CA ASP A 566 -29.52 -10.48 -24.66
C ASP A 566 -28.99 -9.38 -25.62
N GLU A 567 -29.68 -9.22 -26.76
CA GLU A 567 -29.30 -8.23 -27.77
C GLU A 567 -29.54 -6.77 -27.30
N ASN A 568 -30.22 -6.57 -26.15
CA ASN A 568 -30.34 -5.27 -25.51
C ASN A 568 -29.08 -4.86 -24.72
N ASP A 569 -28.19 -5.79 -24.40
CA ASP A 569 -26.95 -5.45 -23.76
C ASP A 569 -26.04 -4.71 -24.72
N TYR A 570 -25.41 -3.60 -24.27
CA TYR A 570 -24.61 -2.74 -25.14
C TYR A 570 -23.43 -3.48 -25.77
N ASP A 571 -22.83 -4.43 -25.03
CA ASP A 571 -21.69 -5.21 -25.53
C ASP A 571 -22.09 -6.45 -26.35
N ALA A 572 -23.39 -6.72 -26.59
CA ALA A 572 -23.88 -7.97 -27.17
C ALA A 572 -23.26 -8.33 -28.53
N GLY A 573 -22.85 -7.33 -29.31
CA GLY A 573 -22.20 -7.50 -30.63
C GLY A 573 -20.70 -7.84 -30.61
N TYR A 574 -20.03 -7.71 -29.46
CA TYR A 574 -18.58 -7.87 -29.38
C TYR A 574 -18.17 -9.31 -29.08
N ALA A 575 -16.96 -9.68 -29.56
CA ALA A 575 -16.49 -11.05 -29.55
C ALA A 575 -16.49 -11.69 -28.16
N LEU A 576 -15.96 -11.00 -27.16
CA LEU A 576 -15.81 -11.51 -25.80
C LEU A 576 -17.02 -11.21 -24.88
N TYR A 577 -18.15 -10.72 -25.43
CA TYR A 577 -19.41 -10.60 -24.67
C TYR A 577 -19.86 -11.95 -24.11
N ARG A 578 -19.68 -13.04 -24.88
CA ARG A 578 -19.83 -14.43 -24.43
C ARG A 578 -18.64 -15.24 -24.95
N TRP A 579 -18.14 -16.15 -24.10
CA TRP A 579 -17.07 -17.05 -24.46
C TRP A 579 -17.19 -18.40 -23.74
N GLU A 580 -16.63 -19.44 -24.33
CA GLU A 580 -16.59 -20.78 -23.77
C GLU A 580 -15.22 -21.42 -24.03
N LEU A 581 -14.59 -21.93 -22.98
CA LEU A 581 -13.40 -22.75 -23.01
C LEU A 581 -13.76 -24.19 -22.63
N GLN A 582 -13.55 -25.12 -23.54
CA GLN A 582 -13.64 -26.55 -23.22
C GLN A 582 -12.26 -27.12 -22.97
N ALA A 583 -12.05 -27.70 -21.80
CA ALA A 583 -10.75 -28.20 -21.37
C ALA A 583 -10.85 -29.67 -20.92
N ASP A 584 -9.98 -30.52 -21.48
CA ASP A 584 -9.73 -31.87 -20.96
C ASP A 584 -9.15 -31.79 -19.56
N ILE A 585 -9.50 -32.73 -18.67
CA ILE A 585 -9.12 -32.68 -17.26
C ILE A 585 -7.61 -32.76 -17.05
N THR A 586 -6.91 -33.56 -17.86
CA THR A 586 -5.46 -33.72 -17.78
C THR A 586 -4.75 -32.44 -18.24
N ALA A 587 -5.19 -31.90 -19.37
CA ALA A 587 -4.63 -30.66 -19.92
C ALA A 587 -4.89 -29.47 -18.97
N LEU A 588 -6.08 -29.37 -18.39
CA LEU A 588 -6.42 -28.32 -17.42
C LEU A 588 -5.57 -28.43 -16.15
N SER A 589 -5.45 -29.66 -15.59
CA SER A 589 -4.65 -29.89 -14.38
C SER A 589 -3.17 -29.55 -14.60
N ASN A 590 -2.60 -29.97 -15.73
CA ASN A 590 -1.22 -29.67 -16.07
C ASN A 590 -0.99 -28.17 -16.23
N SER A 591 -1.88 -27.45 -16.95
CA SER A 591 -1.79 -26.01 -17.13
C SER A 591 -1.94 -25.26 -15.80
N PHE A 592 -2.85 -25.69 -14.93
CA PHE A 592 -3.07 -25.11 -13.61
C PHE A 592 -1.83 -25.26 -12.73
N ASN A 593 -1.30 -26.49 -12.57
CA ASN A 593 -0.15 -26.78 -11.73
C ASN A 593 1.13 -26.09 -12.22
N ALA A 594 1.32 -25.96 -13.53
CA ALA A 594 2.49 -25.27 -14.11
C ALA A 594 2.56 -23.78 -13.69
N LYS A 595 1.44 -23.15 -13.36
CA LYS A 595 1.35 -21.72 -13.00
C LYS A 595 1.16 -21.50 -11.48
N LEU A 596 0.77 -22.55 -10.74
CA LEU A 596 0.32 -22.43 -9.36
C LEU A 596 1.36 -21.80 -8.45
N TYR A 597 2.61 -22.23 -8.55
CA TYR A 597 3.69 -21.72 -7.71
C TYR A 597 4.02 -20.24 -7.98
N GLU A 598 4.08 -19.84 -9.24
CA GLU A 598 4.28 -18.43 -9.62
C GLU A 598 3.17 -17.53 -9.09
N LYS A 599 1.91 -17.98 -9.22
CA LYS A 599 0.76 -17.26 -8.69
C LYS A 599 0.75 -17.20 -7.16
N TYR A 600 1.16 -18.30 -6.50
CA TYR A 600 1.34 -18.29 -5.05
C TYR A 600 2.40 -17.28 -4.62
N LEU A 601 3.55 -17.21 -5.29
CA LEU A 601 4.59 -16.24 -4.96
C LEU A 601 4.13 -14.78 -5.15
N SER A 602 3.32 -14.53 -6.16
CA SER A 602 2.78 -13.18 -6.43
C SER A 602 1.68 -12.76 -5.45
N ALA A 603 0.94 -13.69 -4.85
CA ALA A 603 -0.18 -13.42 -3.96
C ALA A 603 -0.34 -14.51 -2.88
N PRO A 604 0.62 -14.65 -1.92
CA PRO A 604 0.60 -15.75 -0.94
C PRO A 604 -0.63 -15.77 -0.04
N SER A 605 -1.15 -14.59 0.32
CA SER A 605 -2.36 -14.45 1.15
C SER A 605 -3.67 -14.73 0.41
N LYS A 606 -3.62 -14.92 -0.91
CA LYS A 606 -4.78 -15.12 -1.78
C LYS A 606 -4.89 -16.53 -2.34
N ILE A 607 -3.87 -17.37 -2.18
CA ILE A 607 -3.87 -18.78 -2.55
C ILE A 607 -3.59 -19.58 -1.29
N LEU A 608 -4.64 -20.22 -0.77
CA LEU A 608 -4.65 -20.88 0.53
C LEU A 608 -4.77 -22.39 0.33
N THR A 609 -3.98 -23.17 1.06
CA THR A 609 -4.00 -24.62 1.02
C THR A 609 -4.81 -25.17 2.20
N GLN A 610 -5.70 -26.14 1.94
CA GLN A 610 -6.49 -26.80 2.98
C GLN A 610 -5.60 -27.64 3.88
N GLN A 611 -5.76 -27.48 5.19
CA GLN A 611 -5.06 -28.22 6.23
C GLN A 611 -5.84 -29.48 6.64
N ALA A 612 -5.22 -30.34 7.44
CA ALA A 612 -5.82 -31.59 7.89
C ALA A 612 -7.08 -31.39 8.77
N ASP A 613 -7.21 -30.25 9.43
CA ASP A 613 -8.38 -29.85 10.21
C ASP A 613 -9.50 -29.23 9.37
N GLY A 614 -9.29 -29.07 8.06
CA GLY A 614 -10.23 -28.44 7.12
C GLY A 614 -10.07 -26.92 6.98
N SER A 615 -9.24 -26.26 7.78
CA SER A 615 -8.92 -24.84 7.66
C SER A 615 -8.10 -24.54 6.40
N PHE A 616 -8.07 -23.27 5.98
CA PHE A 616 -7.28 -22.83 4.83
C PHE A 616 -6.20 -21.84 5.28
N GLN A 617 -4.95 -22.15 4.95
CA GLN A 617 -3.81 -21.32 5.33
C GLN A 617 -2.89 -21.03 4.14
N SER A 618 -2.20 -19.87 4.18
CA SER A 618 -1.16 -19.56 3.21
C SER A 618 0.02 -20.51 3.43
N GLN A 619 0.22 -21.41 2.48
CA GLN A 619 1.31 -22.39 2.51
C GLN A 619 1.83 -22.57 1.09
N LYS A 620 3.15 -22.68 0.95
CA LYS A 620 3.80 -22.98 -0.33
C LYS A 620 3.17 -24.20 -0.98
N ILE A 621 2.67 -24.01 -2.20
CA ILE A 621 2.04 -25.05 -3.00
C ILE A 621 2.58 -24.99 -4.43
N THR A 622 2.90 -26.14 -5.00
CA THR A 622 3.45 -26.26 -6.37
C THR A 622 2.59 -27.14 -7.26
N ASP A 623 1.83 -28.06 -6.67
CA ASP A 623 1.04 -29.06 -7.39
C ASP A 623 -0.12 -29.54 -6.51
N ILE A 624 -1.32 -29.64 -7.08
CA ILE A 624 -2.51 -30.23 -6.43
C ILE A 624 -2.88 -31.59 -7.02
N GLY A 625 -2.10 -32.11 -7.95
CA GLY A 625 -2.43 -33.31 -8.73
C GLY A 625 -3.50 -33.06 -9.80
N THR A 626 -4.24 -34.11 -10.14
CA THR A 626 -5.35 -34.00 -11.10
C THR A 626 -6.55 -33.35 -10.42
N ILE A 627 -7.13 -32.32 -11.04
CA ILE A 627 -8.33 -31.62 -10.56
C ILE A 627 -9.50 -32.62 -10.49
N THR A 628 -10.13 -32.69 -9.34
CA THR A 628 -11.30 -33.56 -9.09
C THR A 628 -12.60 -32.78 -8.95
N SER A 629 -12.52 -31.54 -8.45
CA SER A 629 -13.68 -30.63 -8.44
C SER A 629 -13.26 -29.17 -8.43
N VAL A 630 -14.13 -28.32 -8.95
CA VAL A 630 -14.03 -26.86 -8.89
C VAL A 630 -15.35 -26.32 -8.34
N THR A 631 -15.31 -25.55 -7.25
CA THR A 631 -16.50 -25.01 -6.58
C THR A 631 -16.34 -23.50 -6.42
N VAL A 632 -17.31 -22.72 -6.91
CA VAL A 632 -17.40 -21.28 -6.65
C VAL A 632 -17.89 -21.09 -5.21
N ASN A 633 -17.11 -20.44 -4.37
CA ASN A 633 -17.46 -20.18 -2.98
C ASN A 633 -18.24 -18.87 -2.82
N GLU A 634 -17.85 -17.86 -3.57
CA GLU A 634 -18.39 -16.50 -3.45
C GLU A 634 -18.34 -15.78 -4.78
N ARG A 635 -19.44 -15.05 -5.08
CA ARG A 635 -19.52 -14.08 -6.18
C ARG A 635 -19.61 -12.67 -5.64
N ALA A 636 -18.91 -11.75 -6.28
CA ALA A 636 -19.09 -10.32 -6.05
C ALA A 636 -20.42 -9.84 -6.64
N ALA A 637 -20.85 -8.64 -6.30
CA ALA A 637 -21.96 -7.98 -6.95
C ALA A 637 -21.77 -8.00 -8.49
N GLY A 638 -22.84 -8.29 -9.23
CA GLY A 638 -22.76 -8.51 -10.69
C GLY A 638 -22.33 -9.92 -11.11
N GLY A 639 -21.99 -10.82 -10.18
CA GLY A 639 -21.81 -12.25 -10.45
C GLY A 639 -20.36 -12.69 -10.76
N ALA A 640 -19.38 -11.80 -10.74
CA ALA A 640 -17.98 -12.17 -10.93
C ALA A 640 -17.50 -13.11 -9.80
N VAL A 641 -16.74 -14.17 -10.12
CA VAL A 641 -16.19 -15.10 -9.13
C VAL A 641 -15.11 -14.39 -8.31
N LYS A 642 -15.36 -14.30 -7.02
CA LYS A 642 -14.45 -13.70 -6.03
C LYS A 642 -13.57 -14.74 -5.35
N SER A 643 -14.14 -15.92 -5.09
CA SER A 643 -13.44 -17.03 -4.44
C SER A 643 -13.85 -18.37 -5.07
N VAL A 644 -12.86 -19.24 -5.28
CA VAL A 644 -13.04 -20.59 -5.80
C VAL A 644 -12.20 -21.60 -5.04
N THR A 645 -12.79 -22.77 -4.73
CA THR A 645 -12.06 -23.93 -4.20
C THR A 645 -11.81 -24.93 -5.32
N VAL A 646 -10.57 -25.37 -5.47
CA VAL A 646 -10.12 -26.38 -6.43
C VAL A 646 -9.59 -27.58 -5.65
N CYS A 647 -10.32 -28.70 -5.72
CA CYS A 647 -9.85 -29.96 -5.16
C CYS A 647 -9.01 -30.69 -6.20
N GLY A 648 -7.83 -31.09 -5.82
CA GLY A 648 -6.97 -31.97 -6.59
C GLY A 648 -6.77 -33.31 -5.92
N SER A 649 -6.18 -34.27 -6.63
CA SER A 649 -5.89 -35.62 -6.07
C SER A 649 -4.81 -35.61 -4.98
N ALA A 650 -3.99 -34.58 -4.91
CA ALA A 650 -2.90 -34.43 -3.93
C ALA A 650 -3.16 -33.36 -2.88
N ALA A 651 -3.83 -32.26 -3.23
CA ALA A 651 -4.14 -31.16 -2.32
C ALA A 651 -5.38 -30.38 -2.76
N THR A 652 -5.96 -29.61 -1.85
CA THR A 652 -7.07 -28.67 -2.13
C THR A 652 -6.60 -27.26 -1.88
N VAL A 653 -6.91 -26.34 -2.81
CA VAL A 653 -6.59 -24.92 -2.68
C VAL A 653 -7.84 -24.06 -2.80
N ARG A 654 -7.87 -22.95 -2.05
CA ARG A 654 -8.82 -21.86 -2.21
C ARG A 654 -8.10 -20.64 -2.79
N ILE A 655 -8.70 -20.02 -3.77
CA ILE A 655 -8.14 -18.87 -4.50
C ILE A 655 -9.09 -17.70 -4.34
N ASP A 656 -8.64 -16.66 -3.64
CA ASP A 656 -9.41 -15.46 -3.26
C ASP A 656 -8.89 -14.22 -4.04
N SER A 657 -8.58 -14.39 -5.32
CA SER A 657 -8.07 -13.34 -6.20
C SER A 657 -8.56 -13.52 -7.64
N GLU A 658 -9.22 -12.48 -8.17
CA GLU A 658 -9.70 -12.43 -9.55
C GLU A 658 -8.59 -12.71 -10.56
N SER A 659 -7.45 -12.02 -10.44
CA SER A 659 -6.32 -12.16 -11.35
C SER A 659 -5.65 -13.55 -11.28
N CYS A 660 -5.58 -14.15 -10.08
CA CYS A 660 -5.08 -15.52 -9.91
C CYS A 660 -6.04 -16.53 -10.53
N ILE A 661 -7.35 -16.40 -10.33
CA ILE A 661 -8.36 -17.27 -10.95
C ILE A 661 -8.24 -17.23 -12.47
N ARG A 662 -8.22 -16.02 -13.07
CA ARG A 662 -8.05 -15.87 -14.53
C ARG A 662 -6.76 -16.53 -15.02
N GLY A 663 -5.63 -16.28 -14.35
CA GLY A 663 -4.34 -16.81 -14.74
C GLY A 663 -4.25 -18.33 -14.66
N LEU A 664 -4.74 -18.93 -13.57
CA LEU A 664 -4.66 -20.37 -13.32
C LEU A 664 -5.53 -21.19 -14.27
N PHE A 665 -6.75 -20.72 -14.57
CA PHE A 665 -7.67 -21.42 -15.46
C PHE A 665 -7.49 -21.10 -16.96
N GLY A 666 -6.66 -20.12 -17.32
CA GLY A 666 -6.33 -19.84 -18.72
C GLY A 666 -5.49 -20.95 -19.35
N MET A 667 -5.64 -21.18 -20.64
CA MET A 667 -4.92 -22.23 -21.38
C MET A 667 -4.45 -21.69 -22.73
N THR A 668 -3.15 -21.43 -22.86
CA THR A 668 -2.55 -20.82 -24.07
C THR A 668 -2.79 -21.63 -25.35
N ASP A 669 -2.84 -22.95 -25.25
CA ASP A 669 -2.96 -23.85 -26.41
C ASP A 669 -4.40 -24.28 -26.69
N ALA A 670 -5.34 -24.00 -25.78
CA ALA A 670 -6.74 -24.34 -25.95
C ALA A 670 -7.48 -23.25 -26.75
N GLU A 671 -8.35 -23.68 -27.63
CA GLU A 671 -9.22 -22.81 -28.41
C GLU A 671 -10.46 -22.43 -27.60
N MET A 672 -10.72 -21.14 -27.51
CA MET A 672 -11.87 -20.57 -26.85
C MET A 672 -12.87 -20.12 -27.90
N THR A 673 -14.09 -20.62 -27.83
CA THR A 673 -15.20 -20.13 -28.67
C THR A 673 -15.68 -18.79 -28.12
N THR A 674 -15.90 -17.82 -28.99
CA THR A 674 -16.39 -16.48 -28.64
C THR A 674 -17.71 -16.20 -29.37
N ASN A 675 -18.31 -15.06 -29.05
CA ASN A 675 -19.54 -14.63 -29.72
C ASN A 675 -19.43 -14.48 -31.26
N THR A 676 -18.23 -14.27 -31.80
CA THR A 676 -17.99 -14.00 -33.23
C THR A 676 -16.97 -14.93 -33.90
N GLY A 677 -16.46 -15.95 -33.21
CA GLY A 677 -15.46 -16.87 -33.74
C GLY A 677 -14.69 -17.58 -32.65
N THR A 678 -13.41 -17.81 -32.85
CA THR A 678 -12.52 -18.47 -31.88
C THR A 678 -11.28 -17.63 -31.60
N THR A 679 -10.68 -17.83 -30.43
CA THR A 679 -9.42 -17.18 -30.00
C THR A 679 -8.63 -18.09 -29.07
N LYS A 680 -7.36 -17.74 -28.79
CA LYS A 680 -6.52 -18.40 -27.77
C LYS A 680 -6.04 -17.35 -26.79
N MET A 681 -6.14 -17.64 -25.49
CA MET A 681 -5.75 -16.70 -24.44
C MET A 681 -5.01 -17.43 -23.31
N ALA A 682 -3.92 -16.84 -22.82
CA ALA A 682 -3.14 -17.37 -21.71
C ALA A 682 -3.84 -17.28 -20.35
N SER A 683 -4.85 -16.43 -20.24
CA SER A 683 -5.71 -16.28 -19.07
C SER A 683 -7.18 -16.26 -19.47
N LEU A 684 -8.12 -16.57 -18.56
CA LEU A 684 -9.54 -16.34 -18.82
C LEU A 684 -9.78 -14.83 -19.09
N PRO A 685 -10.68 -14.49 -20.00
CA PRO A 685 -11.00 -13.09 -20.30
C PRO A 685 -11.50 -12.32 -19.06
N SER A 686 -12.28 -12.97 -18.21
CA SER A 686 -12.85 -12.40 -16.99
C SER A 686 -13.15 -13.51 -15.97
N THR A 687 -13.61 -13.12 -14.77
CA THR A 687 -14.17 -14.07 -13.79
C THR A 687 -15.71 -14.08 -13.78
N PHE A 688 -16.36 -13.44 -14.73
CA PHE A 688 -17.80 -13.63 -14.96
C PHE A 688 -18.03 -14.97 -15.67
N CYS A 689 -17.87 -16.06 -14.95
CA CYS A 689 -17.93 -17.41 -15.51
C CYS A 689 -18.51 -18.45 -14.54
N ILE A 690 -18.87 -19.59 -15.10
CA ILE A 690 -19.24 -20.82 -14.40
C ILE A 690 -18.33 -21.97 -14.83
N PHE A 691 -18.16 -22.94 -13.95
CA PHE A 691 -17.36 -24.16 -14.19
C PHE A 691 -18.28 -25.37 -14.27
N LYS A 692 -18.55 -25.87 -15.48
CA LYS A 692 -19.41 -27.04 -15.68
C LYS A 692 -18.58 -28.30 -15.88
N PRO A 693 -18.64 -29.30 -14.96
CA PRO A 693 -17.94 -30.56 -15.14
C PRO A 693 -18.53 -31.34 -16.32
N VAL A 694 -17.65 -31.99 -17.09
CA VAL A 694 -17.99 -32.89 -18.18
C VAL A 694 -17.64 -34.31 -17.76
N TYR A 695 -18.59 -35.23 -17.90
CA TYR A 695 -18.39 -36.63 -17.52
C TYR A 695 -18.46 -37.54 -18.74
N GLU A 696 -17.51 -38.45 -18.85
CA GLU A 696 -17.52 -39.52 -19.84
C GLU A 696 -17.50 -40.88 -19.11
N LYS A 697 -18.43 -41.73 -19.46
CA LYS A 697 -18.58 -43.07 -18.82
C LYS A 697 -18.62 -43.04 -17.27
N GLY A 698 -19.13 -41.91 -16.70
CA GLY A 698 -19.24 -41.72 -15.26
C GLY A 698 -17.99 -41.14 -14.58
N SER A 699 -16.89 -40.92 -15.32
CA SER A 699 -15.69 -40.28 -14.81
C SER A 699 -15.59 -38.84 -15.29
N LEU A 700 -15.05 -37.93 -14.46
CA LEU A 700 -14.78 -36.55 -14.83
C LEU A 700 -13.75 -36.52 -15.98
N SER A 701 -14.13 -36.06 -17.16
CA SER A 701 -13.29 -35.97 -18.36
C SER A 701 -12.79 -34.57 -18.63
N GLY A 702 -13.43 -33.54 -18.06
CA GLY A 702 -13.02 -32.16 -18.27
C GLY A 702 -13.97 -31.13 -17.67
N TYR A 703 -13.76 -29.90 -18.08
CA TYR A 703 -14.62 -28.77 -17.72
C TYR A 703 -15.00 -27.95 -18.96
N ARG A 704 -16.24 -27.49 -18.98
CA ARG A 704 -16.68 -26.36 -19.82
C ARG A 704 -16.69 -25.13 -18.93
N ILE A 705 -15.83 -24.16 -19.20
CA ILE A 705 -15.81 -22.85 -18.54
C ILE A 705 -16.55 -21.88 -19.45
N ILE A 706 -17.75 -21.47 -19.02
CA ILE A 706 -18.64 -20.60 -19.80
C ILE A 706 -18.65 -19.23 -19.13
N GLY A 707 -18.36 -18.20 -19.88
CA GLY A 707 -18.26 -16.85 -19.33
C GLY A 707 -18.58 -15.73 -20.31
N GLY A 708 -18.39 -14.51 -19.85
CA GLY A 708 -18.58 -13.32 -20.67
C GLY A 708 -17.81 -12.13 -20.14
N GLY A 709 -17.58 -11.17 -21.02
CA GLY A 709 -16.80 -9.98 -20.75
C GLY A 709 -15.27 -10.19 -20.88
N TYR A 710 -14.56 -9.06 -20.98
CA TYR A 710 -13.10 -9.00 -21.02
C TYR A 710 -12.57 -7.88 -20.14
N GLY A 711 -11.91 -8.24 -19.05
CA GLY A 711 -11.38 -7.39 -18.00
C GLY A 711 -12.01 -7.65 -16.63
N HIS A 712 -11.72 -6.78 -15.68
CA HIS A 712 -12.14 -6.93 -14.28
C HIS A 712 -13.62 -6.59 -14.00
N GLY A 713 -14.29 -5.88 -14.90
CA GLY A 713 -15.72 -5.55 -14.78
C GLY A 713 -16.06 -4.37 -13.88
N ILE A 714 -15.08 -3.67 -13.29
CA ILE A 714 -15.27 -2.50 -12.42
C ILE A 714 -15.28 -1.22 -13.27
N GLY A 715 -16.27 -0.35 -13.07
CA GLY A 715 -16.36 0.93 -13.76
C GLY A 715 -16.83 0.78 -15.22
N MET A 716 -16.10 1.35 -16.18
CA MET A 716 -16.58 1.58 -17.54
C MET A 716 -16.23 0.44 -18.51
N SER A 717 -17.21 -0.09 -19.24
CA SER A 717 -16.98 -0.91 -20.44
C SER A 717 -16.70 -0.04 -21.66
N GLN A 718 -15.50 -0.15 -22.23
CA GLN A 718 -15.09 0.65 -23.40
C GLN A 718 -15.94 0.38 -24.63
N ASN A 719 -16.31 -0.88 -24.89
CA ASN A 719 -17.16 -1.24 -26.02
C ASN A 719 -18.61 -0.76 -25.84
N ALA A 720 -19.16 -0.86 -24.62
CA ALA A 720 -20.50 -0.34 -24.33
C ALA A 720 -20.60 1.16 -24.58
N VAL A 721 -19.57 1.94 -24.24
CA VAL A 721 -19.53 3.40 -24.48
C VAL A 721 -19.79 3.73 -25.96
N ASN A 722 -19.15 3.00 -26.89
CA ASN A 722 -19.32 3.24 -28.31
C ASN A 722 -20.76 2.96 -28.78
N GLU A 723 -21.42 1.94 -28.21
CA GLU A 723 -22.82 1.63 -28.52
C GLU A 723 -23.80 2.63 -27.88
N MET A 724 -23.50 3.12 -26.66
CA MET A 724 -24.30 4.18 -26.00
C MET A 724 -24.28 5.48 -26.81
N VAL A 725 -23.14 5.82 -27.44
CA VAL A 725 -23.05 6.99 -28.33
C VAL A 725 -23.96 6.81 -29.58
N LYS A 726 -24.06 5.58 -30.13
CA LYS A 726 -24.99 5.29 -31.21
C LYS A 726 -26.48 5.49 -30.80
N ASP A 727 -26.78 5.28 -29.52
CA ASP A 727 -28.08 5.60 -28.92
C ASP A 727 -28.20 7.09 -28.51
N THR A 728 -27.35 7.96 -29.05
CA THR A 728 -27.34 9.42 -28.86
C THR A 728 -26.99 9.91 -27.45
N MET A 729 -26.43 9.08 -26.60
CA MET A 729 -25.93 9.53 -25.31
C MET A 729 -24.63 10.36 -25.49
N ASN A 730 -24.55 11.50 -24.81
CA ASN A 730 -23.35 12.30 -24.78
C ASN A 730 -22.34 11.78 -23.71
N TYR A 731 -21.10 12.24 -23.76
CA TYR A 731 -20.05 11.76 -22.85
C TYR A 731 -20.36 12.00 -21.36
N GLN A 732 -21.05 13.10 -21.00
CA GLN A 732 -21.42 13.36 -19.60
C GLN A 732 -22.45 12.34 -19.09
N GLN A 733 -23.45 12.01 -19.90
CA GLN A 733 -24.47 11.00 -19.56
C GLN A 733 -23.83 9.62 -19.39
N ILE A 734 -22.86 9.27 -20.24
CA ILE A 734 -22.14 7.99 -20.17
C ILE A 734 -21.26 7.93 -18.92
N LEU A 735 -20.54 9.02 -18.60
CA LEU A 735 -19.75 9.10 -17.37
C LEU A 735 -20.63 8.94 -16.13
N GLN A 736 -21.78 9.60 -16.06
CA GLN A 736 -22.75 9.43 -14.96
C GLN A 736 -23.36 8.03 -14.90
N PHE A 737 -23.49 7.35 -16.05
CA PHE A 737 -23.91 5.97 -16.06
C PHE A 737 -22.90 5.06 -15.40
N PHE A 738 -21.61 5.15 -15.71
CA PHE A 738 -20.59 4.24 -15.17
C PHE A 738 -20.04 4.66 -13.81
N TYR A 739 -20.08 5.96 -13.48
CA TYR A 739 -19.57 6.53 -12.22
C TYR A 739 -20.65 7.42 -11.57
N PRO A 740 -21.73 6.82 -11.06
CA PRO A 740 -22.85 7.59 -10.52
C PRO A 740 -22.44 8.43 -9.31
N GLY A 741 -23.03 9.61 -9.18
CA GLY A 741 -22.77 10.54 -8.08
C GLY A 741 -21.48 11.34 -8.19
N THR A 742 -20.67 11.12 -9.24
CA THR A 742 -19.48 11.95 -9.50
C THR A 742 -19.87 13.27 -10.18
N ALA A 743 -19.01 14.28 -10.08
CA ALA A 743 -19.09 15.53 -10.82
C ALA A 743 -17.95 15.62 -11.85
N ILE A 744 -18.19 16.35 -12.96
CA ILE A 744 -17.14 16.72 -13.89
C ILE A 744 -16.64 18.10 -13.47
N GLU A 745 -15.37 18.21 -13.08
CA GLU A 745 -14.75 19.47 -12.68
C GLU A 745 -13.60 19.82 -13.60
N GLN A 746 -13.22 21.12 -13.60
CA GLN A 746 -12.10 21.64 -14.36
C GLN A 746 -10.87 21.80 -13.45
N LYS A 747 -9.75 21.21 -13.85
CA LYS A 747 -8.43 21.39 -13.19
C LYS A 747 -7.57 22.37 -13.96
#